data_ba067a4afb521bef1889f2516c184da0
#
_entry.id   ba067a4afb521bef1889f2516c184da0
#
_cell.length_a   1.000
_cell.length_b   1.000
_cell.length_c   1.000
_cell.angle_alpha   90.00
_cell.angle_beta   90.00
_cell.angle_gamma   90.00
#
_symmetry.space_group_name_H-M   'P 1'
#
loop_
_entity.id
_entity.type
_entity.pdbx_description
1 polymer ?
#
loop_
_entity_poly.entity_id
_entity_poly.type
_entity_poly.pdbx_seq_one_letter_code
_entity_poly.pdbx_strand_id
1 'polypeptide(L)'
;MKLRRPNLDAFRAKKGALPTWGAGPRAPVLEEPDAIVRTRTAGRALWVGALVGLGMFSLVVKSTSLMMFPDSQLESKANTQFTGSHEIRGQRGDILSSDGSILATSVEVHSLHADPSKLSESTARLLAQAVAPMLELDAKETEKRLNRRSRQDVKLARNLVPDQLEAIKARVEELSQDHPTLRGVLFSRNEYRRFYPAGSDAATLLGLGQANSGREGLERTLNRHLAGETRRFVQWRDRKGRRITTDVPEARPGNTVVLTIDRQIQRIAEEALDAVMERSAPDTASAVVIDPTTGAIVALAQRPTHNPNDTRAINQDALRNRAVADVFEPGSVFKPFIAAAAIEEDLVTQNSLIDCENGRFRIGRNTITDEHPEKVVSVSKIIKVSSNIGAAKLAFSLGAERTLDYLRDFGFSRPTKLGLSGEAQGFMRRADKIKPIELATTAYGHGVNATALQLAAAVATLGNGGVRMEPYLVSEIRDSAGVTMRLFEPTEDRRVVSEDTARETLEMMVTVTERGGTGTHAAIDGYAVAGKTGTAWKHVEGGYSATERIGSFIGVVPADDPRLAMAIVVDNPTKGSKFGGLTAGPAFAEIGEAALRMMGVPPNPALMKPVPEPPKKKKDTPTPSVAPPELRWGQNGALITPDLSGMSMRDALVTLQGAGLSVRLTGSGRVAKQNPKPGRHVRPGDSVEVVLQ
;
A
#
# COMPACT_ATOMS: atom_id res chain seq x y z
N MET A 1 -35.11 -30.90 -42.80
CA MET A 1 -34.30 -31.76 -43.68
C MET A 1 -34.43 -33.21 -43.23
N LYS A 2 -34.84 -34.09 -44.16
CA LYS A 2 -35.44 -35.38 -43.94
C LYS A 2 -34.62 -36.37 -43.12
N LEU A 3 -35.21 -36.93 -42.08
CA LEU A 3 -34.74 -38.09 -41.32
C LEU A 3 -34.89 -39.36 -42.23
N ARG A 4 -33.82 -40.06 -42.53
CA ARG A 4 -33.77 -41.35 -43.12
C ARG A 4 -34.00 -42.45 -42.07
N ARG A 5 -35.07 -43.24 -42.22
CA ARG A 5 -35.31 -44.51 -41.50
C ARG A 5 -34.31 -45.54 -42.01
N PRO A 6 -33.79 -46.43 -41.18
CA PRO A 6 -33.08 -47.62 -41.68
C PRO A 6 -34.06 -48.72 -42.09
N ASN A 7 -33.70 -49.40 -43.14
CA ASN A 7 -34.40 -50.42 -43.88
C ASN A 7 -34.43 -51.78 -43.13
N LEU A 8 -35.63 -52.37 -42.96
CA LEU A 8 -35.90 -53.56 -42.19
C LEU A 8 -36.19 -54.76 -43.18
N ASP A 9 -35.32 -55.02 -44.15
CA ASP A 9 -35.50 -56.14 -45.11
C ASP A 9 -34.19 -56.92 -45.29
N ALA A 10 -33.82 -57.73 -44.30
CA ALA A 10 -32.81 -58.76 -44.49
C ALA A 10 -32.91 -59.87 -43.42
N PHE A 11 -34.06 -60.46 -43.29
CA PHE A 11 -34.17 -61.82 -42.69
C PHE A 11 -35.33 -62.61 -43.32
N ARG A 12 -35.11 -63.05 -44.53
CA ARG A 12 -35.97 -64.08 -45.12
C ARG A 12 -35.12 -65.20 -45.72
N ALA A 13 -35.36 -66.37 -45.13
CA ALA A 13 -35.28 -67.69 -45.73
C ALA A 13 -33.91 -68.35 -46.01
N LYS A 14 -33.61 -69.32 -45.20
CA LYS A 14 -33.23 -70.66 -45.81
C LYS A 14 -33.99 -71.77 -45.08
N LYS A 15 -34.95 -72.35 -45.78
CA LYS A 15 -35.58 -73.67 -45.45
C LYS A 15 -34.50 -74.71 -45.67
N GLY A 16 -34.05 -75.37 -44.62
CA GLY A 16 -33.28 -76.62 -44.68
C GLY A 16 -34.15 -77.74 -44.25
N ALA A 17 -34.24 -78.84 -45.09
CA ALA A 17 -35.03 -80.02 -44.88
C ALA A 17 -34.66 -80.79 -43.62
N LEU A 18 -35.68 -81.26 -42.88
CA LEU A 18 -35.50 -82.16 -41.74
C LEU A 18 -35.18 -83.56 -42.22
N PRO A 19 -34.27 -84.32 -41.65
CA PRO A 19 -34.07 -85.73 -41.92
C PRO A 19 -35.10 -86.55 -41.18
N THR A 20 -35.68 -87.56 -41.91
CA THR A 20 -36.57 -88.59 -41.38
C THR A 20 -35.78 -89.54 -40.50
N TRP A 21 -36.21 -89.70 -39.27
CA TRP A 21 -35.68 -90.69 -38.34
C TRP A 21 -36.63 -91.93 -38.38
N GLY A 22 -36.03 -93.05 -38.64
CA GLY A 22 -36.72 -94.34 -38.64
C GLY A 22 -37.19 -94.79 -37.26
N ALA A 23 -38.20 -95.64 -37.27
CA ALA A 23 -38.88 -96.22 -36.13
C ALA A 23 -37.92 -97.06 -35.28
N GLY A 24 -37.65 -96.63 -34.04
CA GLY A 24 -36.99 -97.41 -33.01
C GLY A 24 -38.02 -98.06 -32.05
N PRO A 25 -37.61 -99.04 -31.23
CA PRO A 25 -38.54 -99.95 -30.56
C PRO A 25 -39.40 -99.24 -29.48
N ARG A 26 -40.61 -99.76 -29.27
CA ARG A 26 -41.59 -99.25 -28.27
C ARG A 26 -41.03 -99.23 -26.90
N ALA A 27 -41.04 -98.07 -26.27
CA ALA A 27 -40.77 -97.88 -24.86
C ALA A 27 -41.89 -98.46 -23.99
N PRO A 28 -41.56 -98.96 -22.80
CA PRO A 28 -42.59 -99.56 -21.88
C PRO A 28 -43.54 -98.45 -21.40
N VAL A 29 -44.81 -98.83 -21.31
CA VAL A 29 -45.88 -98.00 -20.74
C VAL A 29 -45.53 -97.70 -19.29
N LEU A 30 -45.26 -96.50 -18.96
CA LEU A 30 -45.12 -95.99 -17.59
C LEU A 30 -46.55 -95.91 -17.02
N GLU A 31 -46.82 -96.68 -15.98
CA GLU A 31 -48.05 -96.58 -15.16
C GLU A 31 -48.23 -95.10 -14.69
N GLU A 32 -49.46 -94.59 -14.80
CA GLU A 32 -49.85 -93.28 -14.36
C GLU A 32 -49.60 -93.15 -12.85
N PRO A 33 -48.87 -92.13 -12.38
CA PRO A 33 -48.68 -91.89 -10.94
C PRO A 33 -50.01 -91.48 -10.31
N ASP A 34 -50.27 -92.07 -9.16
CA ASP A 34 -51.48 -91.91 -8.33
C ASP A 34 -51.98 -90.48 -8.29
N ALA A 35 -53.26 -90.24 -8.37
CA ALA A 35 -53.94 -88.93 -8.36
C ALA A 35 -53.56 -88.06 -7.17
N ILE A 36 -53.13 -88.66 -6.05
CA ILE A 36 -52.66 -87.98 -4.83
C ILE A 36 -51.29 -87.28 -5.05
N VAL A 37 -50.42 -87.83 -5.89
CA VAL A 37 -49.11 -87.20 -6.20
C VAL A 37 -49.29 -86.00 -7.15
N ARG A 38 -50.21 -86.11 -8.10
CA ARG A 38 -50.55 -85.01 -9.02
C ARG A 38 -51.14 -83.79 -8.31
N THR A 39 -52.00 -84.01 -7.32
CA THR A 39 -52.59 -82.88 -6.52
C THR A 39 -51.58 -82.22 -5.61
N ARG A 40 -50.63 -82.94 -5.02
CA ARG A 40 -49.55 -82.35 -4.18
C ARG A 40 -48.53 -81.61 -5.03
N THR A 41 -48.18 -82.09 -6.21
CA THR A 41 -47.23 -81.38 -7.08
C THR A 41 -47.90 -80.16 -7.74
N ALA A 42 -49.15 -80.21 -8.17
CA ALA A 42 -49.88 -79.03 -8.62
C ALA A 42 -50.04 -77.96 -7.55
N GLY A 43 -50.33 -78.37 -6.26
CA GLY A 43 -50.42 -77.46 -5.17
C GLY A 43 -49.05 -76.73 -4.87
N ARG A 44 -47.97 -77.54 -4.94
CA ARG A 44 -46.62 -76.95 -4.80
C ARG A 44 -46.23 -76.01 -5.90
N ALA A 45 -46.55 -76.31 -7.15
CA ALA A 45 -46.34 -75.47 -8.31
C ALA A 45 -47.16 -74.22 -8.23
N LEU A 46 -48.39 -74.24 -7.71
CA LEU A 46 -49.22 -73.04 -7.45
C LEU A 46 -48.61 -72.15 -6.37
N TRP A 47 -48.11 -72.73 -5.32
CA TRP A 47 -47.44 -71.95 -4.26
C TRP A 47 -46.12 -71.29 -4.74
N VAL A 48 -45.35 -72.00 -5.55
CA VAL A 48 -44.14 -71.42 -6.15
C VAL A 48 -44.52 -70.32 -7.14
N GLY A 49 -45.55 -70.56 -7.97
CA GLY A 49 -46.06 -69.52 -8.87
C GLY A 49 -46.64 -68.32 -8.15
N ALA A 50 -47.32 -68.50 -7.03
CA ALA A 50 -47.83 -67.44 -6.21
C ALA A 50 -46.70 -66.65 -5.57
N LEU A 51 -45.62 -67.28 -5.06
CA LEU A 51 -44.43 -66.63 -4.52
C LEU A 51 -43.67 -65.82 -5.58
N VAL A 52 -43.48 -66.35 -6.77
CA VAL A 52 -42.89 -65.69 -7.92
C VAL A 52 -43.76 -64.51 -8.38
N GLY A 53 -45.10 -64.71 -8.44
CA GLY A 53 -46.04 -63.63 -8.71
C GLY A 53 -46.00 -62.47 -7.68
N LEU A 54 -45.96 -62.85 -6.39
CA LEU A 54 -45.84 -61.89 -5.31
C LEU A 54 -44.51 -61.10 -5.37
N GLY A 55 -43.42 -61.81 -5.68
CA GLY A 55 -42.11 -61.22 -5.89
C GLY A 55 -42.08 -60.23 -7.07
N MET A 56 -42.68 -60.66 -8.21
CA MET A 56 -42.82 -59.75 -9.38
C MET A 56 -43.72 -58.54 -9.07
N PHE A 57 -44.85 -58.78 -8.40
CA PHE A 57 -45.76 -57.73 -7.99
C PHE A 57 -45.05 -56.72 -7.02
N SER A 58 -44.29 -57.23 -6.06
CA SER A 58 -43.47 -56.40 -5.15
C SER A 58 -42.43 -55.56 -5.93
N LEU A 59 -41.78 -56.15 -6.93
CA LEU A 59 -40.85 -55.43 -7.80
C LEU A 59 -41.55 -54.34 -8.61
N VAL A 60 -42.73 -54.61 -9.17
CA VAL A 60 -43.53 -53.63 -9.93
C VAL A 60 -43.98 -52.51 -8.98
N VAL A 61 -44.50 -52.84 -7.79
CA VAL A 61 -44.92 -51.82 -6.81
C VAL A 61 -43.73 -50.98 -6.39
N LYS A 62 -42.56 -51.59 -6.11
CA LYS A 62 -41.34 -50.87 -5.74
C LYS A 62 -40.81 -49.99 -6.88
N SER A 63 -40.84 -50.52 -8.11
CA SER A 63 -40.44 -49.76 -9.29
C SER A 63 -41.37 -48.55 -9.54
N THR A 64 -42.71 -48.79 -9.45
CA THR A 64 -43.70 -47.72 -9.56
C THR A 64 -43.56 -46.68 -8.44
N SER A 65 -43.37 -47.16 -7.21
CA SER A 65 -43.09 -46.26 -6.06
C SER A 65 -41.84 -45.40 -6.27
N LEU A 66 -40.76 -45.97 -6.79
CA LEU A 66 -39.54 -45.22 -7.10
C LEU A 66 -39.72 -44.23 -8.28
N MET A 67 -40.62 -44.54 -9.24
CA MET A 67 -40.95 -43.62 -10.34
C MET A 67 -41.89 -42.51 -9.92
N MET A 68 -42.91 -42.78 -9.07
CA MET A 68 -43.92 -41.81 -8.66
C MET A 68 -43.47 -40.96 -7.45
N PHE A 69 -42.62 -41.51 -6.58
CA PHE A 69 -42.07 -40.86 -5.38
C PHE A 69 -40.56 -41.02 -5.38
N PRO A 70 -39.83 -40.25 -6.23
CA PRO A 70 -38.38 -40.30 -6.25
C PRO A 70 -37.83 -39.89 -4.86
N ASP A 71 -36.96 -40.75 -4.32
CA ASP A 71 -36.27 -40.46 -3.08
C ASP A 71 -35.39 -39.20 -3.27
N SER A 72 -35.65 -38.18 -2.50
CA SER A 72 -34.92 -36.89 -2.54
C SER A 72 -33.39 -37.07 -2.42
N GLN A 73 -32.92 -38.11 -1.74
CA GLN A 73 -31.51 -38.46 -1.69
C GLN A 73 -30.97 -39.04 -3.01
N LEU A 74 -31.76 -39.83 -3.72
CA LEU A 74 -31.38 -40.40 -5.02
C LEU A 74 -31.40 -39.30 -6.09
N GLU A 75 -32.38 -38.40 -6.05
CA GLU A 75 -32.45 -37.24 -6.93
C GLU A 75 -31.27 -36.28 -6.68
N SER A 76 -30.95 -35.99 -5.42
CA SER A 76 -29.76 -35.21 -5.04
C SER A 76 -28.46 -35.86 -5.51
N LYS A 77 -28.31 -37.18 -5.35
CA LYS A 77 -27.13 -37.93 -5.85
C LYS A 77 -27.04 -37.93 -7.36
N ALA A 78 -28.16 -38.12 -8.06
CA ALA A 78 -28.22 -38.07 -9.51
C ALA A 78 -27.84 -36.66 -10.00
N ASN A 79 -28.42 -35.63 -9.41
CA ASN A 79 -28.12 -34.25 -9.76
C ASN A 79 -26.61 -33.91 -9.50
N THR A 80 -26.03 -34.37 -8.40
CA THR A 80 -24.58 -34.18 -8.14
C THR A 80 -23.65 -34.92 -9.09
N GLN A 81 -24.12 -36.02 -9.72
CA GLN A 81 -23.34 -36.72 -10.75
C GLN A 81 -23.30 -36.00 -12.09
N PHE A 82 -24.39 -35.33 -12.46
CA PHE A 82 -24.52 -34.65 -13.75
C PHE A 82 -24.32 -33.13 -13.68
N THR A 83 -24.30 -32.54 -12.47
CA THR A 83 -24.15 -31.11 -12.29
C THR A 83 -22.89 -30.78 -11.49
N GLY A 84 -22.11 -29.82 -11.96
CA GLY A 84 -21.02 -29.19 -11.21
C GLY A 84 -21.44 -27.78 -10.81
N SER A 85 -21.40 -27.45 -9.52
CA SER A 85 -21.52 -26.06 -9.09
C SER A 85 -20.21 -25.34 -9.34
N HIS A 86 -20.23 -24.28 -10.11
CA HIS A 86 -19.08 -23.42 -10.38
C HIS A 86 -19.36 -22.01 -9.89
N GLU A 87 -18.33 -21.38 -9.36
CA GLU A 87 -18.37 -19.97 -8.97
C GLU A 87 -17.58 -19.16 -10.00
N ILE A 88 -18.19 -18.11 -10.51
CA ILE A 88 -17.51 -17.04 -11.26
C ILE A 88 -17.47 -15.83 -10.37
N ARG A 89 -16.34 -15.17 -10.39
CA ARG A 89 -16.09 -13.99 -9.57
C ARG A 89 -15.76 -12.83 -10.47
N GLY A 90 -16.48 -11.72 -10.28
CA GLY A 90 -16.18 -10.48 -10.93
C GLY A 90 -14.83 -9.92 -10.47
N GLN A 91 -14.23 -9.12 -11.31
CA GLN A 91 -13.00 -8.41 -11.02
C GLN A 91 -13.20 -7.51 -9.78
N ARG A 92 -12.22 -7.45 -8.90
CA ARG A 92 -12.23 -6.50 -7.77
C ARG A 92 -11.99 -5.09 -8.30
N GLY A 93 -12.80 -4.13 -7.86
CA GLY A 93 -12.74 -2.73 -8.29
C GLY A 93 -11.43 -2.04 -7.94
N ASP A 94 -11.14 -0.96 -8.64
CA ASP A 94 -9.90 -0.21 -8.48
C ASP A 94 -9.95 0.74 -7.29
N ILE A 95 -8.77 1.06 -6.75
CA ILE A 95 -8.58 2.18 -5.81
C ILE A 95 -7.74 3.21 -6.53
N LEU A 96 -8.27 4.42 -6.65
CA LEU A 96 -7.62 5.54 -7.30
C LEU A 96 -7.25 6.62 -6.28
N SER A 97 -6.21 7.38 -6.56
CA SER A 97 -5.91 8.65 -5.87
C SER A 97 -6.80 9.79 -6.37
N SER A 98 -6.71 10.95 -5.76
CA SER A 98 -7.51 12.13 -6.10
C SER A 98 -7.31 12.62 -7.53
N ASP A 99 -6.11 12.42 -8.09
CA ASP A 99 -5.76 12.74 -9.48
C ASP A 99 -6.16 11.65 -10.49
N GLY A 100 -6.80 10.56 -10.03
CA GLY A 100 -7.20 9.42 -10.84
C GLY A 100 -6.12 8.38 -11.10
N SER A 101 -4.93 8.53 -10.54
CA SER A 101 -3.86 7.54 -10.65
C SER A 101 -4.25 6.24 -9.93
N ILE A 102 -3.89 5.10 -10.52
CA ILE A 102 -4.21 3.79 -9.95
C ILE A 102 -3.29 3.48 -8.78
N LEU A 103 -3.86 3.32 -7.59
CA LEU A 103 -3.17 2.88 -6.38
C LEU A 103 -3.27 1.35 -6.19
N ALA A 104 -4.41 0.76 -6.51
CA ALA A 104 -4.60 -0.68 -6.50
C ALA A 104 -5.57 -1.11 -7.60
N THR A 105 -5.21 -2.13 -8.37
CA THR A 105 -6.04 -2.68 -9.45
C THR A 105 -6.04 -4.21 -9.41
N SER A 106 -6.87 -4.82 -10.23
CA SER A 106 -6.88 -6.28 -10.41
C SER A 106 -6.49 -6.62 -11.83
N VAL A 107 -5.41 -7.35 -11.99
CA VAL A 107 -4.93 -7.82 -13.29
C VAL A 107 -5.39 -9.26 -13.53
N GLU A 108 -5.78 -9.57 -14.76
CA GLU A 108 -6.13 -10.92 -15.16
C GLU A 108 -4.85 -11.76 -15.22
N VAL A 109 -4.90 -12.92 -14.60
CA VAL A 109 -3.83 -13.91 -14.58
C VAL A 109 -4.43 -15.29 -14.77
N HIS A 110 -3.60 -16.25 -15.14
CA HIS A 110 -4.06 -17.62 -15.34
C HIS A 110 -3.53 -18.53 -14.23
N SER A 111 -4.37 -19.46 -13.79
CA SER A 111 -3.92 -20.63 -13.04
C SER A 111 -3.87 -21.84 -13.97
N LEU A 112 -2.80 -22.62 -13.87
CA LEU A 112 -2.61 -23.86 -14.62
C LEU A 112 -3.07 -25.02 -13.77
N HIS A 113 -3.93 -25.83 -14.35
CA HIS A 113 -4.50 -27.02 -13.75
C HIS A 113 -4.21 -28.24 -14.61
N ALA A 114 -4.19 -29.42 -13.99
CA ALA A 114 -4.08 -30.71 -14.68
C ALA A 114 -5.21 -31.63 -14.26
N ASP A 115 -5.59 -32.54 -15.16
CA ASP A 115 -6.46 -33.70 -14.90
C ASP A 115 -5.60 -34.97 -14.77
N PRO A 116 -5.15 -35.33 -13.55
CA PRO A 116 -4.32 -36.52 -13.37
C PRO A 116 -5.02 -37.84 -13.67
N SER A 117 -6.35 -37.89 -13.71
CA SER A 117 -7.09 -39.11 -14.00
C SER A 117 -6.81 -39.68 -15.38
N LYS A 118 -6.32 -38.83 -16.31
CA LYS A 118 -5.97 -39.21 -17.70
C LYS A 118 -4.51 -39.64 -17.87
N LEU A 119 -3.70 -39.56 -16.82
CA LEU A 119 -2.25 -39.79 -16.89
C LEU A 119 -1.88 -41.21 -16.41
N SER A 120 -0.92 -41.84 -17.09
CA SER A 120 -0.13 -42.93 -16.56
C SER A 120 1.05 -42.38 -15.72
N GLU A 121 1.77 -43.24 -15.00
CA GLU A 121 2.93 -42.84 -14.25
C GLU A 121 4.06 -42.28 -15.13
N SER A 122 4.27 -42.92 -16.27
CA SER A 122 5.26 -42.50 -17.26
C SER A 122 4.94 -41.14 -17.88
N THR A 123 3.67 -40.93 -18.27
CA THR A 123 3.22 -39.66 -18.86
C THR A 123 3.14 -38.53 -17.81
N ALA A 124 2.85 -38.84 -16.53
CA ALA A 124 2.89 -37.87 -15.45
C ALA A 124 4.34 -37.38 -15.19
N ARG A 125 5.31 -38.31 -15.21
CA ARG A 125 6.74 -37.98 -15.09
C ARG A 125 7.22 -37.12 -16.27
N LEU A 126 6.88 -37.52 -17.51
CA LEU A 126 7.25 -36.78 -18.72
C LEU A 126 6.68 -35.35 -18.68
N LEU A 127 5.41 -35.20 -18.34
CA LEU A 127 4.75 -33.91 -18.22
C LEU A 127 5.38 -33.05 -17.12
N ALA A 128 5.69 -33.65 -15.95
CA ALA A 128 6.36 -32.95 -14.86
C ALA A 128 7.75 -32.43 -15.27
N GLN A 129 8.54 -33.24 -15.94
CA GLN A 129 9.88 -32.86 -16.43
C GLN A 129 9.81 -31.72 -17.45
N ALA A 130 8.79 -31.69 -18.29
CA ALA A 130 8.62 -30.66 -19.31
C ALA A 130 8.11 -29.33 -18.74
N VAL A 131 7.16 -29.39 -17.80
CA VAL A 131 6.43 -28.20 -17.35
C VAL A 131 7.02 -27.58 -16.08
N ALA A 132 7.59 -28.40 -15.18
CA ALA A 132 8.12 -27.88 -13.91
C ALA A 132 9.22 -26.82 -14.07
N PRO A 133 10.21 -26.94 -14.97
CA PRO A 133 11.22 -25.92 -15.19
C PRO A 133 10.61 -24.58 -15.69
N MET A 134 9.58 -24.63 -16.54
CA MET A 134 8.91 -23.45 -17.07
C MET A 134 8.10 -22.70 -16.01
N LEU A 135 7.77 -23.39 -14.91
CA LEU A 135 7.00 -22.88 -13.77
C LEU A 135 7.88 -22.58 -12.54
N GLU A 136 9.21 -22.78 -12.66
CA GLU A 136 10.15 -22.69 -11.52
C GLU A 136 9.74 -23.60 -10.35
N LEU A 137 9.20 -24.79 -10.66
CA LEU A 137 8.77 -25.77 -9.68
C LEU A 137 9.72 -26.96 -9.62
N ASP A 138 9.72 -27.68 -8.49
CA ASP A 138 10.40 -28.96 -8.38
C ASP A 138 9.69 -30.03 -9.20
N ALA A 139 10.44 -30.73 -10.08
CA ALA A 139 9.88 -31.72 -10.99
C ALA A 139 9.32 -32.94 -10.25
N LYS A 140 9.96 -33.38 -9.14
CA LYS A 140 9.50 -34.54 -8.36
C LYS A 140 8.21 -34.24 -7.61
N GLU A 141 8.10 -33.04 -7.02
CA GLU A 141 6.87 -32.61 -6.36
C GLU A 141 5.72 -32.42 -7.38
N THR A 142 6.04 -31.90 -8.57
CA THR A 142 5.06 -31.76 -9.67
C THR A 142 4.60 -33.13 -10.14
N GLU A 143 5.51 -34.10 -10.32
CA GLU A 143 5.18 -35.49 -10.64
C GLU A 143 4.27 -36.11 -9.58
N LYS A 144 4.57 -35.93 -8.28
CA LYS A 144 3.74 -36.41 -7.17
C LYS A 144 2.33 -35.83 -7.19
N ARG A 145 2.18 -34.56 -7.59
CA ARG A 145 0.86 -33.93 -7.77
C ARG A 145 0.12 -34.51 -8.96
N LEU A 146 0.80 -34.74 -10.09
CA LEU A 146 0.24 -35.35 -11.30
C LEU A 146 -0.09 -36.84 -11.13
N ASN A 147 0.50 -37.55 -10.18
CA ASN A 147 0.16 -38.94 -9.86
C ASN A 147 -1.06 -39.10 -8.95
N ARG A 148 -1.76 -38.01 -8.55
CA ARG A 148 -3.02 -38.07 -7.78
C ARG A 148 -4.21 -38.45 -8.67
N ARG A 149 -4.21 -39.64 -9.25
CA ARG A 149 -5.17 -40.10 -10.26
C ARG A 149 -6.64 -40.14 -9.82
N SER A 150 -6.90 -40.07 -8.51
CA SER A 150 -8.28 -39.94 -8.00
C SER A 150 -8.87 -38.54 -8.16
N ARG A 151 -8.06 -37.55 -8.59
CA ARG A 151 -8.50 -36.19 -8.82
C ARG A 151 -8.51 -35.84 -10.29
N GLN A 152 -9.55 -35.11 -10.73
CA GLN A 152 -9.67 -34.57 -12.09
C GLN A 152 -9.21 -33.11 -12.21
N ASP A 153 -8.83 -32.50 -11.09
CA ASP A 153 -8.40 -31.12 -11.03
C ASP A 153 -7.30 -30.96 -9.95
N VAL A 154 -6.10 -30.76 -10.40
CA VAL A 154 -4.94 -30.46 -9.54
C VAL A 154 -4.29 -29.18 -10.04
N LYS A 155 -4.28 -28.16 -9.20
CA LYS A 155 -3.62 -26.88 -9.50
C LYS A 155 -2.10 -27.07 -9.47
N LEU A 156 -1.42 -26.73 -10.56
CA LEU A 156 0.03 -26.79 -10.71
C LEU A 156 0.67 -25.44 -10.36
N ALA A 157 0.18 -24.36 -10.98
CA ALA A 157 0.72 -23.01 -10.80
C ALA A 157 -0.38 -21.95 -10.74
N ARG A 158 -0.03 -20.77 -10.25
CA ARG A 158 -0.87 -19.56 -10.20
C ARG A 158 -0.12 -18.37 -10.78
N ASN A 159 -0.89 -17.32 -11.08
CA ASN A 159 -0.36 -16.04 -11.51
C ASN A 159 0.50 -16.09 -12.78
N LEU A 160 0.16 -16.98 -13.72
CA LEU A 160 0.81 -17.06 -15.01
C LEU A 160 0.34 -15.90 -15.89
N VAL A 161 1.29 -15.23 -16.52
CA VAL A 161 0.99 -14.27 -17.58
C VAL A 161 0.64 -14.99 -18.89
N PRO A 162 -0.10 -14.36 -19.80
CA PRO A 162 -0.54 -15.01 -21.06
C PRO A 162 0.59 -15.67 -21.83
N ASP A 163 1.74 -15.01 -21.99
CA ASP A 163 2.88 -15.53 -22.74
C ASP A 163 3.47 -16.82 -22.14
N GLN A 164 3.55 -16.89 -20.81
CA GLN A 164 4.00 -18.09 -20.11
C GLN A 164 3.02 -19.25 -20.33
N LEU A 165 1.73 -18.95 -20.26
CA LEU A 165 0.69 -19.96 -20.48
C LEU A 165 0.73 -20.51 -21.91
N GLU A 166 0.89 -19.65 -22.92
CA GLU A 166 0.98 -20.05 -24.32
C GLU A 166 2.25 -20.86 -24.57
N ALA A 167 3.40 -20.48 -23.99
CA ALA A 167 4.64 -21.27 -24.10
C ALA A 167 4.47 -22.69 -23.50
N ILE A 168 3.79 -22.80 -22.35
CA ILE A 168 3.51 -24.10 -21.73
C ILE A 168 2.55 -24.93 -22.59
N LYS A 169 1.48 -24.33 -23.14
CA LYS A 169 0.54 -25.01 -24.03
C LYS A 169 1.24 -25.51 -25.28
N ALA A 170 2.07 -24.70 -25.91
CA ALA A 170 2.85 -25.09 -27.09
C ALA A 170 3.77 -26.28 -26.79
N ARG A 171 4.50 -26.27 -25.65
CA ARG A 171 5.35 -27.37 -25.25
C ARG A 171 4.59 -28.68 -25.03
N VAL A 172 3.41 -28.59 -24.40
CA VAL A 172 2.57 -29.79 -24.16
C VAL A 172 1.94 -30.30 -25.44
N GLU A 173 1.55 -29.43 -26.37
CA GLU A 173 1.04 -29.83 -27.68
C GLU A 173 2.12 -30.56 -28.50
N GLU A 174 3.36 -30.10 -28.48
CA GLU A 174 4.52 -30.79 -29.08
C GLU A 174 4.64 -32.20 -28.50
N LEU A 175 4.66 -32.35 -27.18
CA LEU A 175 4.72 -33.68 -26.54
C LEU A 175 3.50 -34.55 -26.81
N SER A 176 2.37 -33.95 -27.10
CA SER A 176 1.13 -34.69 -27.39
C SER A 176 1.13 -35.38 -28.78
N GLN A 177 2.08 -35.04 -29.65
CA GLN A 177 2.26 -35.72 -30.93
C GLN A 177 2.72 -37.17 -30.70
N ASP A 178 3.68 -37.37 -29.79
CA ASP A 178 4.20 -38.69 -29.44
C ASP A 178 3.38 -39.37 -28.32
N HIS A 179 2.71 -38.58 -27.49
CA HIS A 179 1.93 -39.04 -26.34
C HIS A 179 0.48 -38.48 -26.37
N PRO A 180 -0.43 -39.06 -27.18
CA PRO A 180 -1.79 -38.55 -27.37
C PRO A 180 -2.61 -38.41 -26.07
N THR A 181 -2.26 -39.13 -25.01
CA THR A 181 -2.91 -39.07 -23.70
C THR A 181 -2.69 -37.74 -22.99
N LEU A 182 -1.69 -36.93 -23.41
CA LEU A 182 -1.43 -35.58 -22.86
C LEU A 182 -2.42 -34.52 -23.38
N ARG A 183 -3.13 -34.81 -24.49
CA ARG A 183 -4.12 -33.87 -25.04
C ARG A 183 -5.24 -33.58 -24.06
N GLY A 184 -5.43 -32.29 -23.76
CA GLY A 184 -6.46 -31.82 -22.83
C GLY A 184 -6.29 -32.29 -21.39
N VAL A 185 -5.07 -32.66 -20.99
CA VAL A 185 -4.70 -32.89 -19.59
C VAL A 185 -4.50 -31.57 -18.85
N LEU A 186 -3.82 -30.63 -19.48
CA LEU A 186 -3.67 -29.27 -18.93
C LEU A 186 -4.80 -28.38 -19.37
N PHE A 187 -5.27 -27.56 -18.44
CA PHE A 187 -6.25 -26.52 -18.71
C PHE A 187 -5.97 -25.30 -17.83
N SER A 188 -6.31 -24.13 -18.33
CA SER A 188 -6.16 -22.88 -17.59
C SER A 188 -7.50 -22.39 -17.07
N ARG A 189 -7.44 -21.64 -15.96
CA ARG A 189 -8.57 -20.85 -15.47
C ARG A 189 -8.14 -19.42 -15.33
N ASN A 190 -9.01 -18.51 -15.74
CA ASN A 190 -8.81 -17.09 -15.51
C ASN A 190 -9.03 -16.81 -14.02
N GLU A 191 -8.07 -16.18 -13.41
CA GLU A 191 -8.11 -15.68 -12.04
C GLU A 191 -7.76 -14.20 -12.07
N TYR A 192 -8.08 -13.47 -11.02
CA TYR A 192 -7.63 -12.09 -10.85
C TYR A 192 -6.59 -12.03 -9.74
N ARG A 193 -5.53 -11.25 -9.96
CA ARG A 193 -4.52 -10.94 -8.96
C ARG A 193 -4.59 -9.46 -8.62
N ARG A 194 -4.65 -9.15 -7.32
CA ARG A 194 -4.53 -7.77 -6.86
C ARG A 194 -3.12 -7.26 -7.08
N PHE A 195 -3.00 -6.08 -7.66
CA PHE A 195 -1.73 -5.47 -8.02
C PHE A 195 -1.70 -4.00 -7.58
N TYR A 196 -0.56 -3.56 -7.06
CA TYR A 196 -0.33 -2.23 -6.53
C TYR A 196 0.82 -1.60 -7.34
N PRO A 197 0.50 -0.75 -8.34
CA PRO A 197 1.51 -0.21 -9.26
C PRO A 197 2.59 0.61 -8.59
N ALA A 198 2.24 1.31 -7.50
CA ALA A 198 3.15 2.15 -6.74
C ALA A 198 4.02 1.37 -5.72
N GLY A 199 3.92 0.03 -5.68
CA GLY A 199 4.72 -0.81 -4.78
C GLY A 199 4.43 -0.54 -3.31
N SER A 200 5.38 0.05 -2.58
CA SER A 200 5.26 0.36 -1.16
C SER A 200 4.54 1.67 -0.85
N ASP A 201 4.29 2.53 -1.86
CA ASP A 201 3.62 3.82 -1.63
C ASP A 201 2.18 3.59 -1.15
N ALA A 202 1.79 4.28 -0.09
CA ALA A 202 0.51 4.15 0.60
C ALA A 202 0.17 2.70 1.05
N ALA A 203 1.14 1.78 1.05
CA ALA A 203 0.89 0.35 1.26
C ALA A 203 0.17 0.05 2.57
N THR A 204 0.55 0.69 3.66
CA THR A 204 -0.06 0.48 4.97
C THR A 204 -1.49 1.03 5.04
N LEU A 205 -1.77 2.12 4.33
CA LEU A 205 -3.10 2.68 4.19
C LEU A 205 -3.99 1.77 3.33
N LEU A 206 -3.51 1.38 2.15
CA LEU A 206 -4.22 0.48 1.24
C LEU A 206 -4.45 -0.88 1.89
N GLY A 207 -3.43 -1.40 2.55
CA GLY A 207 -3.44 -2.72 3.16
C GLY A 207 -3.26 -3.84 2.15
N LEU A 208 -3.84 -5.00 2.44
CA LEU A 208 -3.70 -6.22 1.64
C LEU A 208 -5.03 -6.67 1.08
N GLY A 209 -5.12 -6.72 -0.25
CA GLY A 209 -6.23 -7.32 -0.99
C GLY A 209 -5.86 -8.64 -1.64
N GLN A 210 -6.85 -9.50 -1.78
CA GLN A 210 -6.84 -10.67 -2.66
C GLN A 210 -7.87 -10.46 -3.78
N ALA A 211 -7.94 -11.39 -4.72
CA ALA A 211 -8.87 -11.30 -5.85
C ALA A 211 -10.30 -10.89 -5.45
N ASN A 212 -10.81 -11.37 -4.29
CA ASN A 212 -12.19 -11.11 -3.86
C ASN A 212 -12.37 -10.70 -2.41
N SER A 213 -11.29 -10.47 -1.66
CA SER A 213 -11.39 -10.10 -0.26
C SER A 213 -10.28 -9.14 0.14
N GLY A 214 -10.61 -8.14 0.92
CA GLY A 214 -9.65 -7.31 1.64
C GLY A 214 -9.28 -7.97 2.97
N ARG A 215 -8.00 -8.00 3.27
CA ARG A 215 -7.48 -8.54 4.54
C ARG A 215 -7.18 -7.44 5.54
N GLU A 216 -6.54 -6.37 5.10
CA GLU A 216 -6.08 -5.26 5.93
C GLU A 216 -6.34 -3.91 5.25
N GLY A 217 -6.26 -2.83 6.00
CA GLY A 217 -6.35 -1.45 5.53
C GLY A 217 -7.67 -1.12 4.81
N LEU A 218 -7.61 -0.21 3.85
CA LEU A 218 -8.75 0.19 3.02
C LEU A 218 -9.32 -0.97 2.21
N GLU A 219 -8.49 -1.90 1.77
CA GLU A 219 -8.94 -3.12 1.10
C GLU A 219 -9.97 -3.88 1.94
N ARG A 220 -9.76 -3.98 3.26
CA ARG A 220 -10.71 -4.61 4.20
C ARG A 220 -11.92 -3.72 4.47
N THR A 221 -11.67 -2.46 4.80
CA THR A 221 -12.73 -1.52 5.20
C THR A 221 -13.74 -1.31 4.07
N LEU A 222 -13.24 -1.16 2.84
CA LEU A 222 -14.05 -0.91 1.64
C LEU A 222 -14.42 -2.20 0.88
N ASN A 223 -14.21 -3.37 1.48
CA ASN A 223 -14.41 -4.64 0.80
C ASN A 223 -15.81 -4.80 0.20
N ARG A 224 -16.87 -4.28 0.86
CA ARG A 224 -18.25 -4.32 0.37
C ARG A 224 -18.44 -3.59 -0.96
N HIS A 225 -17.61 -2.58 -1.26
CA HIS A 225 -17.65 -1.82 -2.51
C HIS A 225 -16.69 -2.42 -3.55
N LEU A 226 -15.50 -2.79 -3.11
CA LEU A 226 -14.43 -3.28 -3.99
C LEU A 226 -14.65 -4.71 -4.48
N ALA A 227 -15.31 -5.58 -3.69
CA ALA A 227 -15.51 -6.97 -4.09
C ALA A 227 -16.43 -7.06 -5.31
N GLY A 228 -15.95 -7.78 -6.34
CA GLY A 228 -16.80 -8.13 -7.47
C GLY A 228 -17.90 -9.12 -7.08
N GLU A 229 -18.94 -9.16 -7.87
CA GLU A 229 -20.05 -10.09 -7.68
C GLU A 229 -19.55 -11.54 -7.74
N THR A 230 -20.07 -12.38 -6.86
CA THR A 230 -19.86 -13.83 -6.95
C THR A 230 -21.14 -14.49 -7.43
N ARG A 231 -21.11 -15.05 -8.63
CA ARG A 231 -22.23 -15.80 -9.19
C ARG A 231 -21.95 -17.30 -9.16
N ARG A 232 -22.92 -18.04 -8.65
CA ARG A 232 -22.91 -19.49 -8.72
C ARG A 232 -23.79 -19.92 -9.86
N PHE A 233 -23.29 -20.83 -10.71
CA PHE A 233 -24.06 -21.43 -11.77
C PHE A 233 -23.84 -22.93 -11.78
N VAL A 234 -24.86 -23.65 -12.27
CA VAL A 234 -24.84 -25.10 -12.39
C VAL A 234 -24.44 -25.44 -13.81
N GLN A 235 -23.34 -26.14 -13.95
CA GLN A 235 -22.88 -26.64 -15.25
C GLN A 235 -23.25 -28.11 -15.41
N TRP A 236 -24.01 -28.40 -16.45
CA TRP A 236 -24.37 -29.78 -16.79
C TRP A 236 -23.22 -30.50 -17.50
N ARG A 237 -23.04 -31.77 -17.20
CA ARG A 237 -22.05 -32.62 -17.84
C ARG A 237 -22.75 -33.84 -18.47
N ASP A 238 -22.31 -34.25 -19.67
CA ASP A 238 -22.78 -35.50 -20.29
C ASP A 238 -22.16 -36.72 -19.57
N ARG A 239 -22.62 -37.92 -19.97
CA ARG A 239 -22.11 -39.18 -19.41
C ARG A 239 -20.59 -39.39 -19.61
N LYS A 240 -19.98 -38.67 -20.55
CA LYS A 240 -18.51 -38.66 -20.79
C LYS A 240 -17.80 -37.54 -20.07
N GLY A 241 -18.49 -36.81 -19.21
CA GLY A 241 -17.93 -35.66 -18.45
C GLY A 241 -17.76 -34.39 -19.27
N ARG A 242 -18.27 -34.32 -20.51
CA ARG A 242 -18.19 -33.12 -21.35
C ARG A 242 -19.21 -32.08 -20.89
N ARG A 243 -18.85 -30.83 -20.90
CA ARG A 243 -19.71 -29.70 -20.48
C ARG A 243 -20.77 -29.44 -21.53
N ILE A 244 -22.05 -29.37 -21.11
CA ILE A 244 -23.21 -29.15 -21.98
C ILE A 244 -23.66 -27.68 -21.95
N THR A 245 -23.34 -26.93 -20.92
CA THR A 245 -23.83 -25.55 -20.75
C THR A 245 -23.11 -24.59 -21.67
N THR A 246 -23.89 -23.80 -22.39
CA THR A 246 -23.43 -22.83 -23.38
C THR A 246 -23.28 -21.43 -22.80
N ASP A 247 -24.07 -21.06 -21.79
CA ASP A 247 -24.06 -19.69 -21.23
C ASP A 247 -23.41 -19.68 -19.86
N VAL A 248 -22.20 -19.13 -19.82
CA VAL A 248 -21.51 -18.81 -18.58
C VAL A 248 -21.92 -17.39 -18.17
N PRO A 249 -22.62 -17.18 -17.04
CA PRO A 249 -23.05 -15.84 -16.65
C PRO A 249 -21.83 -14.97 -16.34
N GLU A 250 -21.83 -13.75 -16.82
CA GLU A 250 -20.82 -12.77 -16.43
C GLU A 250 -21.08 -12.28 -15.00
N ALA A 251 -20.04 -12.21 -14.20
CA ALA A 251 -20.09 -11.62 -12.86
C ALA A 251 -19.65 -10.15 -12.95
N ARG A 252 -20.44 -9.27 -12.35
CA ARG A 252 -20.15 -7.82 -12.37
C ARG A 252 -18.87 -7.50 -11.61
N PRO A 253 -18.03 -6.60 -12.15
CA PRO A 253 -16.89 -6.07 -11.40
C PRO A 253 -17.33 -5.31 -10.16
N GLY A 254 -16.43 -5.19 -9.19
CA GLY A 254 -16.60 -4.32 -8.03
C GLY A 254 -16.53 -2.84 -8.41
N ASN A 255 -16.94 -2.00 -7.48
CA ASN A 255 -16.93 -0.55 -7.66
C ASN A 255 -15.52 0.02 -7.55
N THR A 256 -15.24 1.07 -8.28
CA THR A 256 -14.03 1.87 -8.14
C THR A 256 -14.19 2.85 -6.98
N VAL A 257 -13.16 2.96 -6.15
CA VAL A 257 -13.10 3.91 -5.03
C VAL A 257 -12.04 4.96 -5.34
N VAL A 258 -12.42 6.23 -5.29
CA VAL A 258 -11.50 7.37 -5.42
C VAL A 258 -11.21 7.89 -4.03
N LEU A 259 -9.92 8.00 -3.69
CA LEU A 259 -9.47 8.53 -2.40
C LEU A 259 -9.19 10.04 -2.50
N THR A 260 -9.11 10.67 -1.33
CA THR A 260 -8.61 12.05 -1.19
C THR A 260 -7.08 12.13 -1.25
N ILE A 261 -6.39 11.00 -1.16
CA ILE A 261 -4.95 10.91 -1.22
C ILE A 261 -4.43 11.43 -2.56
N ASP A 262 -3.58 12.42 -2.51
CA ASP A 262 -2.78 12.84 -3.66
C ASP A 262 -1.54 11.97 -3.75
N ARG A 263 -1.37 11.30 -4.89
CA ARG A 263 -0.27 10.33 -5.07
C ARG A 263 1.10 10.98 -4.95
N GLN A 264 1.25 12.20 -5.43
CA GLN A 264 2.54 12.88 -5.42
C GLN A 264 2.88 13.37 -4.01
N ILE A 265 1.92 13.98 -3.30
CA ILE A 265 2.10 14.40 -1.89
C ILE A 265 2.36 13.18 -0.99
N GLN A 266 1.66 12.07 -1.22
CA GLN A 266 1.91 10.81 -0.51
C GLN A 266 3.36 10.34 -0.70
N ARG A 267 3.85 10.33 -1.93
CA ARG A 267 5.22 9.95 -2.25
C ARG A 267 6.25 10.89 -1.61
N ILE A 268 6.04 12.21 -1.69
CA ILE A 268 6.89 13.20 -1.03
C ILE A 268 6.95 12.94 0.48
N ALA A 269 5.81 12.67 1.11
CA ALA A 269 5.75 12.36 2.54
C ALA A 269 6.53 11.07 2.87
N GLU A 270 6.48 10.07 2.03
CA GLU A 270 7.21 8.81 2.21
C GLU A 270 8.71 8.99 2.04
N GLU A 271 9.15 9.73 1.01
CA GLU A 271 10.57 10.07 0.79
C GLU A 271 11.15 10.89 1.94
N ALA A 272 10.38 11.85 2.47
CA ALA A 272 10.80 12.62 3.66
C ALA A 272 10.94 11.72 4.90
N LEU A 273 10.06 10.73 5.08
CA LEU A 273 10.20 9.75 6.15
C LEU A 273 11.38 8.80 5.95
N ASP A 274 11.73 8.42 4.72
CA ASP A 274 12.96 7.66 4.43
C ASP A 274 14.20 8.45 4.87
N ALA A 275 14.23 9.74 4.57
CA ALA A 275 15.29 10.61 5.05
C ALA A 275 15.34 10.72 6.59
N VAL A 276 14.18 10.69 7.27
CA VAL A 276 14.13 10.62 8.75
C VAL A 276 14.72 9.29 9.25
N MET A 277 14.38 8.16 8.62
CA MET A 277 14.92 6.84 8.98
C MET A 277 16.45 6.81 8.86
N GLU A 278 17.01 7.40 7.83
CA GLU A 278 18.46 7.47 7.62
C GLU A 278 19.16 8.41 8.61
N ARG A 279 18.58 9.61 8.84
CA ARG A 279 19.18 10.64 9.71
C ARG A 279 19.11 10.28 11.19
N SER A 280 17.99 9.71 11.64
CA SER A 280 17.68 9.58 13.07
C SER A 280 17.61 8.13 13.53
N ALA A 281 17.53 7.15 12.62
CA ALA A 281 17.34 5.72 12.89
C ALA A 281 16.30 5.47 14.00
N PRO A 282 15.04 5.95 13.82
CA PRO A 282 13.97 5.73 14.78
C PRO A 282 13.40 4.33 14.67
N ASP A 283 12.66 3.88 15.67
CA ASP A 283 11.87 2.64 15.59
C ASP A 283 10.79 2.79 14.51
N THR A 284 10.10 3.94 14.52
CA THR A 284 9.05 4.25 13.54
C THR A 284 8.96 5.76 13.28
N ALA A 285 8.42 6.11 12.10
CA ALA A 285 8.06 7.47 11.77
C ALA A 285 6.72 7.51 11.03
N SER A 286 5.91 8.55 11.24
CA SER A 286 4.65 8.76 10.53
C SER A 286 4.42 10.22 10.20
N ALA A 287 3.73 10.45 9.07
CA ALA A 287 3.32 11.76 8.59
C ALA A 287 1.85 11.71 8.18
N VAL A 288 1.08 12.68 8.64
CA VAL A 288 -0.31 12.90 8.24
C VAL A 288 -0.42 14.31 7.67
N VAL A 289 -0.97 14.43 6.47
CA VAL A 289 -1.21 15.70 5.78
C VAL A 289 -2.69 15.83 5.49
N ILE A 290 -3.29 16.93 5.93
CA ILE A 290 -4.74 17.22 5.80
C ILE A 290 -4.91 18.57 5.12
N ASP A 291 -5.86 18.67 4.20
CA ASP A 291 -6.40 19.95 3.75
C ASP A 291 -7.28 20.53 4.89
N PRO A 292 -6.88 21.63 5.52
CA PRO A 292 -7.57 22.15 6.68
C PRO A 292 -9.00 22.61 6.38
N THR A 293 -9.29 23.05 5.15
CA THR A 293 -10.59 23.61 4.77
C THR A 293 -11.65 22.54 4.50
N THR A 294 -11.20 21.35 4.06
CA THR A 294 -12.12 20.26 3.71
C THR A 294 -12.08 19.10 4.70
N GLY A 295 -10.99 18.94 5.45
CA GLY A 295 -10.72 17.74 6.24
C GLY A 295 -10.22 16.54 5.42
N ALA A 296 -10.01 16.71 4.12
CA ALA A 296 -9.48 15.67 3.24
C ALA A 296 -8.06 15.27 3.64
N ILE A 297 -7.84 13.97 3.86
CA ILE A 297 -6.47 13.46 4.09
C ILE A 297 -5.79 13.34 2.75
N VAL A 298 -4.81 14.20 2.48
CA VAL A 298 -4.08 14.23 1.20
C VAL A 298 -2.85 13.32 1.20
N ALA A 299 -2.30 13.03 2.39
CA ALA A 299 -1.27 11.99 2.55
C ALA A 299 -1.31 11.38 3.95
N LEU A 300 -1.02 10.08 4.03
CA LEU A 300 -0.86 9.33 5.26
C LEU A 300 0.26 8.31 5.07
N ALA A 301 1.46 8.69 5.49
CA ALA A 301 2.68 7.93 5.30
C ALA A 301 3.25 7.41 6.62
N GLN A 302 3.97 6.30 6.57
CA GLN A 302 4.71 5.77 7.73
C GLN A 302 5.93 4.94 7.32
N ARG A 303 6.85 4.78 8.28
CA ARG A 303 7.96 3.81 8.24
C ARG A 303 8.04 3.04 9.56
N PRO A 304 8.40 1.74 9.53
CA PRO A 304 8.60 0.93 8.33
C PRO A 304 7.30 0.70 7.54
N THR A 305 7.44 0.34 6.27
CA THR A 305 6.35 -0.04 5.35
C THR A 305 6.62 -1.41 4.72
N HIS A 306 5.76 -1.86 3.80
CA HIS A 306 5.89 -3.13 3.11
C HIS A 306 5.52 -2.98 1.63
N ASN A 307 5.89 -3.98 0.81
CA ASN A 307 5.38 -4.06 -0.56
C ASN A 307 4.21 -5.06 -0.61
N PRO A 308 2.96 -4.63 -0.85
CA PRO A 308 1.80 -5.52 -0.87
C PRO A 308 1.82 -6.52 -2.03
N ASN A 309 2.67 -6.32 -3.04
CA ASN A 309 2.87 -7.28 -4.13
C ASN A 309 3.73 -8.48 -3.72
N ASP A 310 4.59 -8.35 -2.69
CA ASP A 310 5.40 -9.44 -2.14
C ASP A 310 4.91 -9.88 -0.76
N THR A 311 3.88 -10.69 -0.75
CA THR A 311 3.23 -11.16 0.49
C THR A 311 4.08 -12.12 1.32
N ARG A 312 5.22 -12.61 0.81
CA ARG A 312 6.12 -13.53 1.53
C ARG A 312 7.06 -12.80 2.47
N ALA A 313 7.40 -11.56 2.15
CA ALA A 313 8.35 -10.73 2.89
C ALA A 313 7.67 -9.78 3.91
N ILE A 314 6.33 -9.84 4.07
CA ILE A 314 5.61 -8.91 4.91
C ILE A 314 5.79 -9.25 6.40
N ASN A 315 6.36 -8.31 7.15
CA ASN A 315 6.31 -8.32 8.59
C ASN A 315 4.92 -7.85 9.07
N GLN A 316 4.32 -8.56 10.02
CA GLN A 316 3.00 -8.20 10.56
C GLN A 316 2.98 -6.81 11.20
N ASP A 317 4.09 -6.40 11.81
CA ASP A 317 4.22 -5.07 12.40
C ASP A 317 4.17 -3.94 11.37
N ALA A 318 4.63 -4.17 10.13
CA ALA A 318 4.53 -3.23 9.03
C ALA A 318 3.12 -3.08 8.45
N LEU A 319 2.17 -3.95 8.81
CA LEU A 319 0.76 -3.85 8.39
C LEU A 319 -0.04 -2.88 9.27
N ARG A 320 0.44 -2.61 10.49
CA ARG A 320 -0.25 -1.72 11.42
C ARG A 320 -0.16 -0.28 10.95
N ASN A 321 -1.31 0.37 10.75
CA ASN A 321 -1.35 1.79 10.43
C ASN A 321 -1.14 2.62 11.71
N ARG A 322 0.11 3.00 11.97
CA ARG A 322 0.54 3.65 13.20
C ARG A 322 -0.03 5.05 13.35
N ALA A 323 -0.25 5.76 12.26
CA ALA A 323 -0.78 7.12 12.29
C ALA A 323 -2.19 7.20 12.93
N VAL A 324 -2.95 6.08 12.88
CA VAL A 324 -4.30 5.98 13.45
C VAL A 324 -4.40 5.03 14.64
N ALA A 325 -3.46 4.09 14.79
CA ALA A 325 -3.55 3.03 15.80
C ALA A 325 -2.60 3.24 16.99
N ASP A 326 -1.46 3.94 16.79
CA ASP A 326 -0.50 4.17 17.87
C ASP A 326 -0.85 5.45 18.59
N VAL A 327 -0.98 5.33 19.91
CA VAL A 327 -1.21 6.46 20.79
C VAL A 327 0.05 6.75 21.59
N PHE A 328 0.34 8.01 21.76
CA PHE A 328 1.48 8.48 22.55
C PHE A 328 1.13 9.78 23.30
N GLU A 329 1.91 10.13 24.30
CA GLU A 329 1.80 11.42 24.97
C GLU A 329 2.33 12.52 24.01
N PRO A 330 1.48 13.46 23.56
CA PRO A 330 1.86 14.42 22.54
C PRO A 330 2.90 15.45 23.00
N GLY A 331 3.01 15.65 24.30
CA GLY A 331 3.94 16.64 24.86
C GLY A 331 3.58 18.06 24.44
N SER A 332 4.59 18.90 24.24
CA SER A 332 4.44 20.32 24.02
C SER A 332 3.62 20.75 22.79
N VAL A 333 3.26 19.84 21.88
CA VAL A 333 2.35 20.16 20.76
C VAL A 333 0.92 20.45 21.23
N PHE A 334 0.58 20.18 22.49
CA PHE A 334 -0.72 20.51 23.10
C PHE A 334 -0.86 21.98 23.48
N LYS A 335 0.23 22.69 23.74
CA LYS A 335 0.22 24.07 24.25
C LYS A 335 -0.55 25.07 23.40
N PRO A 336 -0.51 25.04 22.04
CA PRO A 336 -1.34 25.93 21.22
C PRO A 336 -2.83 25.81 21.50
N PHE A 337 -3.34 24.58 21.70
CA PHE A 337 -4.76 24.35 21.96
C PHE A 337 -5.19 24.89 23.34
N ILE A 338 -4.30 24.84 24.32
CA ILE A 338 -4.55 25.45 25.66
C ILE A 338 -4.53 26.98 25.55
N ALA A 339 -3.59 27.55 24.78
CA ALA A 339 -3.54 29.00 24.57
C ALA A 339 -4.78 29.47 23.79
N ALA A 340 -5.19 28.76 22.74
CA ALA A 340 -6.40 29.05 21.99
C ALA A 340 -7.64 29.05 22.89
N ALA A 341 -7.80 28.02 23.74
CA ALA A 341 -8.91 27.97 24.70
C ALA A 341 -8.92 29.14 25.69
N ALA A 342 -7.74 29.55 26.19
CA ALA A 342 -7.64 30.65 27.12
C ALA A 342 -7.90 32.03 26.48
N ILE A 343 -7.57 32.18 25.19
CA ILE A 343 -7.90 33.38 24.38
C ILE A 343 -9.40 33.40 24.07
N GLU A 344 -9.98 32.28 23.66
CA GLU A 344 -11.40 32.18 23.32
C GLU A 344 -12.30 32.52 24.51
N GLU A 345 -11.87 32.23 25.73
CA GLU A 345 -12.59 32.56 26.97
C GLU A 345 -12.24 33.98 27.49
N ASP A 346 -11.61 34.83 26.68
CA ASP A 346 -11.17 36.20 27.05
C ASP A 346 -10.34 36.29 28.34
N LEU A 347 -9.68 35.19 28.75
CA LEU A 347 -8.84 35.17 29.94
C LEU A 347 -7.49 35.81 29.70
N VAL A 348 -6.98 35.74 28.48
CA VAL A 348 -5.69 36.27 28.02
C VAL A 348 -5.74 36.66 26.56
N THR A 349 -4.76 37.46 26.12
CA THR A 349 -4.39 37.71 24.73
C THR A 349 -2.98 37.20 24.49
N GLN A 350 -2.50 37.13 23.23
CA GLN A 350 -1.12 36.77 22.93
C GLN A 350 -0.06 37.63 23.66
N ASN A 351 -0.41 38.86 24.03
CA ASN A 351 0.45 39.80 24.68
C ASN A 351 0.34 39.79 26.22
N SER A 352 -0.63 39.11 26.80
CA SER A 352 -0.81 38.99 28.24
C SER A 352 0.42 38.36 28.89
N LEU A 353 0.86 38.99 29.98
CA LEU A 353 2.09 38.60 30.68
C LEU A 353 1.80 37.53 31.74
N ILE A 354 2.53 36.47 31.72
CA ILE A 354 2.44 35.33 32.66
C ILE A 354 3.78 35.17 33.37
N ASP A 355 3.76 35.09 34.68
CA ASP A 355 4.95 34.78 35.48
C ASP A 355 5.25 33.28 35.42
N CYS A 356 6.39 32.92 34.84
CA CYS A 356 6.87 31.53 34.70
C CYS A 356 7.84 31.14 35.82
N GLU A 357 7.83 31.85 36.97
CA GLU A 357 8.50 31.48 38.23
C GLU A 357 10.01 31.20 38.06
N ASN A 358 10.69 31.88 37.17
CA ASN A 358 12.09 31.62 36.80
C ASN A 358 12.34 30.13 36.43
N GLY A 359 11.39 29.50 35.77
CA GLY A 359 11.48 28.12 35.28
C GLY A 359 11.25 27.03 36.34
N ARG A 360 10.71 27.34 37.52
CA ARG A 360 10.43 26.36 38.59
C ARG A 360 9.12 26.67 39.32
N PHE A 361 8.07 25.97 39.06
CA PHE A 361 6.74 26.17 39.66
C PHE A 361 6.34 24.95 40.51
N ARG A 362 6.01 25.21 41.80
CA ARG A 362 5.66 24.18 42.77
C ARG A 362 4.13 24.01 42.89
N ILE A 363 3.63 22.78 42.71
CA ILE A 363 2.23 22.39 42.88
C ILE A 363 2.17 21.30 43.94
N GLY A 364 1.81 21.67 45.18
CA GLY A 364 1.84 20.74 46.30
C GLY A 364 3.25 20.21 46.57
N ARG A 365 3.44 18.88 46.40
CA ARG A 365 4.72 18.19 46.57
C ARG A 365 5.54 18.11 45.27
N ASN A 366 4.91 18.40 44.13
CA ASN A 366 5.53 18.28 42.81
C ASN A 366 6.09 19.63 42.33
N THR A 367 7.10 19.58 41.48
CA THR A 367 7.68 20.77 40.85
C THR A 367 7.67 20.57 39.34
N ILE A 368 7.09 21.52 38.60
CA ILE A 368 7.19 21.63 37.15
C ILE A 368 8.41 22.48 36.83
N THR A 369 9.16 22.12 35.81
CA THR A 369 10.33 22.85 35.33
C THR A 369 10.21 23.17 33.85
N ASP A 370 10.70 24.32 33.45
CA ASP A 370 10.91 24.68 32.06
C ASP A 370 12.33 24.33 31.62
N GLU A 371 12.50 23.95 30.37
CA GLU A 371 13.80 23.69 29.75
C GLU A 371 14.56 25.00 29.54
N HIS A 372 13.84 26.09 29.21
CA HIS A 372 14.34 27.44 29.10
C HIS A 372 13.70 28.29 30.19
N PRO A 373 14.41 28.54 31.33
CA PRO A 373 13.87 29.31 32.42
C PRO A 373 13.55 30.76 32.01
N GLU A 374 12.31 31.15 32.21
CA GLU A 374 11.84 32.53 31.97
C GLU A 374 11.18 33.07 33.26
N LYS A 375 11.15 34.39 33.42
CA LYS A 375 10.49 35.03 34.56
C LYS A 375 9.05 35.42 34.20
N VAL A 376 8.88 36.54 33.57
CA VAL A 376 7.58 37.05 33.12
C VAL A 376 7.65 37.20 31.61
N VAL A 377 6.75 36.49 30.90
CA VAL A 377 6.74 36.48 29.44
C VAL A 377 5.34 36.53 28.90
N SER A 378 5.18 36.96 27.65
CA SER A 378 3.88 36.93 26.96
C SER A 378 3.42 35.52 26.64
N VAL A 379 2.11 35.35 26.41
CA VAL A 379 1.54 34.08 25.96
C VAL A 379 2.20 33.65 24.65
N SER A 380 2.44 34.58 23.72
CA SER A 380 3.19 34.30 22.48
C SER A 380 4.59 33.73 22.75
N LYS A 381 5.30 34.32 23.72
CA LYS A 381 6.63 33.83 24.11
C LYS A 381 6.57 32.46 24.79
N ILE A 382 5.50 32.15 25.58
CA ILE A 382 5.27 30.81 26.14
C ILE A 382 5.23 29.75 25.01
N ILE A 383 4.52 30.02 23.90
CA ILE A 383 4.44 29.13 22.75
C ILE A 383 5.80 29.04 22.05
N LYS A 384 6.47 30.16 21.81
CA LYS A 384 7.78 30.27 21.14
C LYS A 384 8.86 29.42 21.82
N VAL A 385 9.03 29.59 23.15
CA VAL A 385 10.07 28.88 23.93
C VAL A 385 9.57 27.59 24.56
N SER A 386 8.29 27.30 24.39
CA SER A 386 7.65 26.06 24.86
C SER A 386 7.63 25.94 26.39
N SER A 387 7.28 27.02 27.16
CA SER A 387 7.19 26.98 28.61
C SER A 387 6.10 26.04 29.11
N ASN A 388 6.45 25.07 29.97
CA ASN A 388 5.52 24.17 30.65
C ASN A 388 4.72 24.90 31.73
N ILE A 389 5.40 25.80 32.45
CA ILE A 389 4.81 26.57 33.54
C ILE A 389 3.77 27.53 33.00
N GLY A 390 4.10 28.25 31.92
CA GLY A 390 3.15 29.13 31.25
C GLY A 390 1.88 28.39 30.82
N ALA A 391 2.01 27.24 30.13
CA ALA A 391 0.89 26.43 29.72
C ALA A 391 0.07 25.91 30.92
N ALA A 392 0.72 25.44 31.98
CA ALA A 392 0.04 25.00 33.20
C ALA A 392 -0.80 26.12 33.83
N LYS A 393 -0.27 27.37 33.89
CA LYS A 393 -0.99 28.52 34.41
C LYS A 393 -2.20 28.90 33.54
N LEU A 394 -2.08 28.82 32.21
CA LEU A 394 -3.21 28.99 31.32
C LEU A 394 -4.30 27.95 31.59
N ALA A 395 -3.95 26.67 31.77
CA ALA A 395 -4.92 25.63 32.10
C ALA A 395 -5.55 25.84 33.49
N PHE A 396 -4.81 26.36 34.45
CA PHE A 396 -5.39 26.74 35.76
C PHE A 396 -6.37 27.89 35.66
N SER A 397 -6.10 28.89 34.81
CA SER A 397 -7.06 29.98 34.59
C SER A 397 -8.35 29.52 33.90
N LEU A 398 -8.26 28.57 32.99
CA LEU A 398 -9.40 27.91 32.35
C LEU A 398 -10.21 27.04 33.35
N GLY A 399 -9.53 26.38 34.26
CA GLY A 399 -10.08 25.33 35.09
C GLY A 399 -10.14 23.96 34.36
N ALA A 400 -10.35 22.91 35.14
CA ALA A 400 -10.28 21.54 34.63
C ALA A 400 -11.35 21.21 33.57
N GLU A 401 -12.58 21.64 33.80
CA GLU A 401 -13.72 21.32 32.94
C GLU A 401 -13.52 21.94 31.55
N ARG A 402 -13.36 23.25 31.47
CA ARG A 402 -13.15 23.95 30.19
C ARG A 402 -11.92 23.47 29.45
N THR A 403 -10.79 23.29 30.14
CA THR A 403 -9.57 22.76 29.51
C THR A 403 -9.81 21.44 28.81
N LEU A 404 -10.48 20.49 29.48
CA LEU A 404 -10.73 19.17 28.90
C LEU A 404 -11.81 19.17 27.84
N ASP A 405 -12.81 20.07 27.94
CA ASP A 405 -13.85 20.19 26.94
C ASP A 405 -13.32 20.78 25.64
N TYR A 406 -12.52 21.85 25.68
CA TYR A 406 -11.83 22.35 24.49
C TYR A 406 -10.94 21.28 23.83
N LEU A 407 -10.15 20.54 24.62
CA LEU A 407 -9.36 19.45 24.08
C LEU A 407 -10.21 18.37 23.40
N ARG A 408 -11.38 18.03 23.97
CA ARG A 408 -12.34 17.11 23.30
C ARG A 408 -12.92 17.69 22.02
N ASP A 409 -13.19 18.97 22.01
CA ASP A 409 -13.76 19.65 20.85
C ASP A 409 -12.71 19.80 19.73
N PHE A 410 -11.43 19.95 20.05
CA PHE A 410 -10.33 19.76 19.09
C PHE A 410 -10.19 18.31 18.59
N GLY A 411 -10.89 17.34 19.19
CA GLY A 411 -10.95 15.93 18.72
C GLY A 411 -10.14 14.95 19.52
N PHE A 412 -9.49 15.36 20.60
CA PHE A 412 -8.73 14.43 21.45
C PHE A 412 -9.67 13.54 22.28
N SER A 413 -9.21 12.30 22.53
CA SER A 413 -10.00 11.28 23.22
C SER A 413 -11.34 10.93 22.54
N ARG A 414 -11.42 11.11 21.21
CA ARG A 414 -12.56 10.73 20.36
C ARG A 414 -12.03 10.02 19.10
N PRO A 415 -12.74 8.99 18.57
CA PRO A 415 -12.37 8.39 17.29
C PRO A 415 -12.55 9.40 16.17
N THR A 416 -11.67 9.36 15.16
CA THR A 416 -11.75 10.25 13.99
C THR A 416 -12.77 9.78 12.95
N LYS A 417 -13.34 8.59 13.14
CA LYS A 417 -14.42 8.00 12.32
C LYS A 417 -14.00 7.68 10.87
N LEU A 418 -12.73 7.52 10.57
CA LEU A 418 -12.26 7.09 9.24
C LEU A 418 -12.70 5.67 8.90
N GLY A 419 -13.07 4.88 9.88
CA GLY A 419 -13.45 3.49 9.72
C GLY A 419 -12.26 2.56 9.40
N LEU A 420 -11.04 3.00 9.61
CA LEU A 420 -9.86 2.17 9.49
C LEU A 420 -9.76 1.17 10.65
N SER A 421 -9.32 -0.04 10.34
CA SER A 421 -9.14 -1.07 11.37
C SER A 421 -8.07 -0.66 12.38
N GLY A 422 -8.39 -0.77 13.67
CA GLY A 422 -7.45 -0.45 14.75
C GLY A 422 -7.36 1.03 15.10
N GLU A 423 -8.25 1.88 14.60
CA GLU A 423 -8.29 3.30 14.96
C GLU A 423 -8.45 3.46 16.48
N ALA A 424 -7.53 4.19 17.09
CA ALA A 424 -7.50 4.45 18.51
C ALA A 424 -8.12 5.82 18.83
N GLN A 425 -8.94 5.87 19.88
CA GLN A 425 -9.56 7.11 20.32
C GLN A 425 -8.64 7.98 21.22
N GLY A 426 -7.50 7.44 21.66
CA GLY A 426 -6.66 8.09 22.67
C GLY A 426 -7.28 8.01 24.08
N PHE A 427 -6.66 8.73 25.01
CA PHE A 427 -7.09 8.76 26.40
C PHE A 427 -6.94 10.16 27.01
N MET A 428 -7.92 10.58 27.78
CA MET A 428 -7.88 11.78 28.61
C MET A 428 -8.69 11.56 29.87
N ARG A 429 -8.21 12.07 31.01
CA ARG A 429 -8.94 11.97 32.28
C ARG A 429 -10.23 12.76 32.25
N ARG A 430 -11.15 12.41 33.14
CA ARG A 430 -12.38 13.17 33.38
C ARG A 430 -12.09 14.35 34.30
N ALA A 431 -12.81 15.46 34.08
CA ALA A 431 -12.61 16.70 34.85
C ALA A 431 -12.85 16.53 36.37
N ASP A 432 -13.85 15.69 36.74
CA ASP A 432 -14.20 15.39 38.13
C ASP A 432 -13.15 14.57 38.88
N LYS A 433 -12.18 13.99 38.18
CA LYS A 433 -11.14 13.11 38.75
C LYS A 433 -9.72 13.64 38.58
N ILE A 434 -9.54 14.73 37.85
CA ILE A 434 -8.19 15.25 37.56
C ILE A 434 -7.66 16.05 38.74
N LYS A 435 -6.44 15.76 39.18
CA LYS A 435 -5.76 16.50 40.23
C LYS A 435 -5.06 17.75 39.68
N PRO A 436 -4.77 18.76 40.50
CA PRO A 436 -4.08 19.97 40.03
C PRO A 436 -2.79 19.71 39.26
N ILE A 437 -1.96 18.75 39.74
CA ILE A 437 -0.73 18.40 39.01
C ILE A 437 -1.02 17.71 37.69
N GLU A 438 -2.05 16.90 37.61
CA GLU A 438 -2.46 16.21 36.37
C GLU A 438 -3.05 17.20 35.36
N LEU A 439 -3.82 18.21 35.80
CA LEU A 439 -4.28 19.29 34.94
C LEU A 439 -3.09 20.08 34.38
N ALA A 440 -2.14 20.42 35.22
CA ALA A 440 -0.93 21.11 34.80
C ALA A 440 -0.12 20.30 33.77
N THR A 441 0.04 18.98 33.98
CA THR A 441 0.77 18.13 33.04
C THR A 441 -0.01 17.92 31.74
N THR A 442 -1.35 17.84 31.80
CA THR A 442 -2.22 17.79 30.62
C THR A 442 -2.02 19.02 29.72
N ALA A 443 -1.82 20.20 30.29
CA ALA A 443 -1.61 21.43 29.53
C ALA A 443 -0.39 21.41 28.60
N TYR A 444 0.60 20.60 28.92
CA TYR A 444 1.75 20.36 28.05
C TYR A 444 1.86 18.93 27.54
N GLY A 445 0.71 18.23 27.47
CA GLY A 445 0.53 16.98 26.75
C GLY A 445 1.05 15.73 27.45
N HIS A 446 1.12 15.70 28.79
CA HIS A 446 1.42 14.51 29.58
C HIS A 446 0.18 14.01 30.33
N GLY A 447 0.06 12.70 30.51
CA GLY A 447 -1.13 12.07 31.09
C GLY A 447 -2.34 12.05 30.16
N VAL A 448 -2.14 12.37 28.89
CA VAL A 448 -3.09 12.24 27.78
C VAL A 448 -2.44 11.50 26.64
N ASN A 449 -3.23 10.79 25.85
CA ASN A 449 -2.72 10.08 24.68
C ASN A 449 -3.50 10.49 23.43
N ALA A 450 -2.77 10.70 22.33
CA ALA A 450 -3.32 11.05 21.03
C ALA A 450 -2.62 10.28 19.91
N THR A 451 -3.27 10.16 18.77
CA THR A 451 -2.68 9.63 17.53
C THR A 451 -2.12 10.78 16.67
N ALA A 452 -1.25 10.45 15.71
CA ALA A 452 -0.77 11.44 14.74
C ALA A 452 -1.91 12.06 13.94
N LEU A 453 -2.93 11.28 13.58
CA LEU A 453 -4.12 11.78 12.88
C LEU A 453 -4.92 12.78 13.72
N GLN A 454 -5.12 12.50 15.01
CA GLN A 454 -5.81 13.45 15.90
C GLN A 454 -5.05 14.76 16.01
N LEU A 455 -3.74 14.72 16.08
CA LEU A 455 -2.89 15.94 16.11
C LEU A 455 -2.99 16.74 14.81
N ALA A 456 -2.96 16.07 13.65
CA ALA A 456 -3.12 16.72 12.35
C ALA A 456 -4.50 17.36 12.21
N ALA A 457 -5.57 16.66 12.61
CA ALA A 457 -6.94 17.17 12.58
C ALA A 457 -7.14 18.36 13.55
N ALA A 458 -6.53 18.30 14.73
CA ALA A 458 -6.61 19.39 15.71
C ALA A 458 -5.89 20.66 15.21
N VAL A 459 -4.71 20.54 14.61
CA VAL A 459 -4.01 21.71 14.05
C VAL A 459 -4.68 22.19 12.77
N ALA A 460 -5.33 21.32 11.99
CA ALA A 460 -6.16 21.69 10.85
C ALA A 460 -7.35 22.58 11.28
N THR A 461 -7.92 22.34 12.47
CA THR A 461 -8.98 23.20 13.04
C THR A 461 -8.51 24.65 13.21
N LEU A 462 -7.30 24.87 13.69
CA LEU A 462 -6.71 26.22 13.77
C LEU A 462 -6.49 26.81 12.36
N GLY A 463 -5.98 25.99 11.42
CA GLY A 463 -5.80 26.38 10.02
C GLY A 463 -7.11 26.68 9.26
N ASN A 464 -8.24 26.20 9.76
CA ASN A 464 -9.56 26.44 9.19
C ASN A 464 -10.37 27.48 9.98
N GLY A 465 -9.70 28.50 10.52
CA GLY A 465 -10.37 29.57 11.27
C GLY A 465 -11.17 29.06 12.46
N GLY A 466 -10.71 28.02 13.14
CA GLY A 466 -11.34 27.43 14.33
C GLY A 466 -12.48 26.46 14.06
N VAL A 467 -12.77 26.14 12.80
CA VAL A 467 -13.81 25.17 12.39
C VAL A 467 -13.16 23.79 12.22
N ARG A 468 -13.63 22.82 13.00
CA ARG A 468 -13.20 21.43 12.87
C ARG A 468 -13.99 20.72 11.79
N MET A 469 -13.27 20.15 10.83
CA MET A 469 -13.84 19.28 9.81
C MET A 469 -13.69 17.81 10.23
N GLU A 470 -14.65 16.95 9.82
CA GLU A 470 -14.49 15.50 9.95
C GLU A 470 -13.42 15.01 8.93
N PRO A 471 -12.30 14.41 9.38
CA PRO A 471 -11.32 13.86 8.44
C PRO A 471 -11.91 12.75 7.59
N TYR A 472 -11.62 12.71 6.29
CA TYR A 472 -12.10 11.66 5.40
C TYR A 472 -11.05 11.26 4.36
N LEU A 473 -11.19 10.02 3.84
CA LEU A 473 -10.26 9.39 2.90
C LEU A 473 -10.88 9.04 1.56
N VAL A 474 -12.22 8.89 1.49
CA VAL A 474 -12.91 8.52 0.26
C VAL A 474 -13.65 9.73 -0.25
N SER A 475 -13.33 10.16 -1.47
CA SER A 475 -14.02 11.25 -2.15
C SER A 475 -15.21 10.76 -2.95
N GLU A 476 -15.10 9.57 -3.58
CA GLU A 476 -16.11 9.09 -4.51
C GLU A 476 -16.11 7.56 -4.62
N ILE A 477 -17.30 7.00 -4.86
CA ILE A 477 -17.47 5.61 -5.27
C ILE A 477 -18.18 5.60 -6.62
N ARG A 478 -17.56 4.95 -7.63
CA ARG A 478 -18.09 4.76 -8.98
C ARG A 478 -18.43 3.30 -9.21
N ASP A 479 -19.46 3.06 -10.01
CA ASP A 479 -19.75 1.71 -10.47
C ASP A 479 -18.72 1.22 -11.51
N SER A 480 -18.89 -0.01 -11.98
CA SER A 480 -18.01 -0.60 -13.01
C SER A 480 -18.09 0.06 -14.39
N ALA A 481 -19.11 0.89 -14.63
CA ALA A 481 -19.25 1.71 -15.83
C ALA A 481 -18.64 3.11 -15.68
N GLY A 482 -18.11 3.44 -14.50
CA GLY A 482 -17.53 4.75 -14.18
C GLY A 482 -18.57 5.80 -13.72
N VAL A 483 -19.82 5.40 -13.51
CA VAL A 483 -20.87 6.31 -13.03
C VAL A 483 -20.75 6.50 -11.52
N THR A 484 -20.77 7.74 -11.07
CA THR A 484 -20.73 8.10 -9.64
C THR A 484 -21.96 7.57 -8.93
N MET A 485 -21.75 6.65 -8.00
CA MET A 485 -22.80 6.11 -7.11
C MET A 485 -22.91 6.92 -5.83
N ARG A 486 -21.80 7.42 -5.32
CA ARG A 486 -21.74 8.20 -4.08
C ARG A 486 -20.57 9.17 -4.13
N LEU A 487 -20.87 10.43 -3.85
CA LEU A 487 -19.90 11.49 -3.59
C LEU A 487 -19.86 11.73 -2.07
N PHE A 488 -18.68 11.96 -1.54
CA PHE A 488 -18.46 12.33 -0.15
C PHE A 488 -18.01 13.79 -0.12
N GLU A 489 -18.82 14.61 0.49
CA GLU A 489 -18.56 16.03 0.62
C GLU A 489 -17.88 16.32 1.97
N PRO A 490 -17.07 17.38 2.06
CA PRO A 490 -16.52 17.86 3.32
C PRO A 490 -17.64 18.08 4.36
N THR A 491 -17.42 17.60 5.56
CA THR A 491 -18.42 17.70 6.65
C THR A 491 -17.84 18.50 7.81
N GLU A 492 -18.48 19.60 8.13
CA GLU A 492 -18.16 20.36 9.33
C GLU A 492 -18.66 19.61 10.58
N ASP A 493 -17.78 19.39 11.57
CA ASP A 493 -18.17 18.83 12.87
C ASP A 493 -18.67 19.95 13.78
N ARG A 494 -17.83 20.98 14.01
CA ARG A 494 -18.17 22.13 14.84
C ARG A 494 -17.16 23.27 14.71
N ARG A 495 -17.57 24.47 15.10
CA ARG A 495 -16.64 25.54 15.46
C ARG A 495 -16.13 25.31 16.88
N VAL A 496 -14.83 25.25 17.06
CA VAL A 496 -14.16 25.03 18.34
C VAL A 496 -13.73 26.36 18.99
N VAL A 497 -13.19 27.25 18.17
CA VAL A 497 -12.82 28.63 18.56
C VAL A 497 -13.22 29.59 17.44
N SER A 498 -13.25 30.87 17.77
CA SER A 498 -13.48 31.95 16.81
C SER A 498 -12.36 32.05 15.77
N GLU A 499 -12.63 32.68 14.64
CA GLU A 499 -11.64 32.91 13.58
C GLU A 499 -10.49 33.80 14.11
N ASP A 500 -10.80 34.80 14.91
CA ASP A 500 -9.82 35.69 15.53
C ASP A 500 -8.89 34.92 16.47
N THR A 501 -9.44 34.08 17.35
CA THR A 501 -8.64 33.21 18.24
C THR A 501 -7.76 32.24 17.45
N ALA A 502 -8.28 31.62 16.39
CA ALA A 502 -7.51 30.73 15.53
C ALA A 502 -6.34 31.46 14.87
N ARG A 503 -6.60 32.66 14.30
CA ARG A 503 -5.59 33.51 13.67
C ARG A 503 -4.52 33.94 14.66
N GLU A 504 -4.89 34.47 15.85
CA GLU A 504 -3.98 34.88 16.91
C GLU A 504 -3.11 33.68 17.36
N THR A 505 -3.69 32.49 17.44
CA THR A 505 -2.95 31.25 17.79
C THR A 505 -1.94 30.88 16.70
N LEU A 506 -2.30 30.96 15.41
CA LEU A 506 -1.38 30.71 14.32
C LEU A 506 -0.24 31.74 14.29
N GLU A 507 -0.51 33.03 14.54
CA GLU A 507 0.51 34.07 14.66
C GLU A 507 1.55 33.73 15.77
N MET A 508 1.09 33.27 16.93
CA MET A 508 1.96 32.79 17.98
C MET A 508 2.80 31.58 17.54
N MET A 509 2.19 30.64 16.81
CA MET A 509 2.85 29.42 16.30
C MET A 509 3.90 29.75 15.22
N VAL A 510 3.76 30.84 14.44
CA VAL A 510 4.77 31.29 13.49
C VAL A 510 6.09 31.62 14.23
N THR A 511 6.00 32.23 15.40
CA THR A 511 7.21 32.58 16.17
C THR A 511 8.08 31.40 16.55
N VAL A 512 7.51 30.18 16.57
CA VAL A 512 8.22 28.93 16.90
C VAL A 512 9.24 28.54 15.82
N THR A 513 8.97 28.87 14.57
CA THR A 513 9.86 28.55 13.43
C THR A 513 10.83 29.69 13.12
N GLU A 514 10.63 30.85 13.73
CA GLU A 514 11.55 31.99 13.66
C GLU A 514 12.80 31.82 14.51
N ARG A 515 13.76 32.73 14.34
CA ARG A 515 14.98 32.77 15.13
C ARG A 515 14.67 32.83 16.64
N GLY A 516 15.27 31.91 17.38
CA GLY A 516 15.09 31.79 18.85
C GLY A 516 13.85 30.99 19.24
N GLY A 517 13.12 30.46 18.28
CA GLY A 517 12.07 29.44 18.49
C GLY A 517 12.62 28.02 18.50
N THR A 518 11.81 27.06 18.94
CA THR A 518 12.19 25.64 19.08
C THR A 518 12.11 24.85 17.78
N GLY A 519 11.47 25.40 16.74
CA GLY A 519 11.13 24.71 15.49
C GLY A 519 11.80 25.29 14.23
N THR A 520 12.95 25.95 14.34
CA THR A 520 13.64 26.66 13.24
C THR A 520 13.96 25.76 12.03
N HIS A 521 14.07 24.44 12.23
CA HIS A 521 14.30 23.46 11.15
C HIS A 521 13.04 23.10 10.37
N ALA A 522 11.87 23.56 10.80
CA ALA A 522 10.62 23.43 10.06
C ALA A 522 10.29 24.67 9.22
N ALA A 523 11.14 25.72 9.27
CA ALA A 523 10.97 26.92 8.47
C ALA A 523 11.15 26.61 6.98
N ILE A 524 10.24 27.14 6.14
CA ILE A 524 10.23 26.98 4.68
C ILE A 524 10.48 28.35 4.06
N ASP A 525 11.43 28.42 3.14
CA ASP A 525 11.78 29.67 2.48
C ASP A 525 10.62 30.20 1.65
N GLY A 526 10.25 31.47 1.89
CA GLY A 526 9.12 32.10 1.21
C GLY A 526 7.74 31.77 1.77
N TYR A 527 7.62 30.99 2.86
CA TYR A 527 6.32 30.66 3.46
C TYR A 527 6.35 30.82 4.97
N ALA A 528 5.32 31.47 5.51
CA ALA A 528 5.12 31.50 6.96
C ALA A 528 4.67 30.12 7.45
N VAL A 529 5.38 29.54 8.38
CA VAL A 529 5.03 28.24 8.98
C VAL A 529 4.56 28.45 10.40
N ALA A 530 3.27 28.20 10.66
CA ALA A 530 2.74 28.13 12.02
C ALA A 530 2.95 26.71 12.55
N GLY A 531 3.88 26.52 13.51
CA GLY A 531 4.22 25.19 13.96
C GLY A 531 4.46 25.08 15.47
N LYS A 532 4.52 23.84 15.94
CA LYS A 532 4.90 23.53 17.32
C LYS A 532 5.66 22.23 17.43
N THR A 533 6.77 22.26 18.13
CA THR A 533 7.60 21.09 18.47
C THR A 533 7.02 20.34 19.67
N GLY A 534 7.13 19.01 19.64
CA GLY A 534 6.90 18.15 20.78
C GLY A 534 8.09 17.23 21.02
N THR A 535 8.33 16.94 22.29
CA THR A 535 9.29 15.93 22.72
C THR A 535 8.75 15.33 24.00
N ALA A 536 8.34 14.09 23.95
CA ALA A 536 7.78 13.37 25.08
C ALA A 536 8.66 12.17 25.45
N TRP A 537 8.63 11.79 26.73
CA TRP A 537 9.23 10.55 27.18
C TRP A 537 8.38 9.37 26.70
N LYS A 538 9.00 8.35 26.13
CA LYS A 538 8.27 7.14 25.72
C LYS A 538 7.82 6.37 26.96
N HIS A 539 6.55 6.05 27.02
CA HIS A 539 6.03 5.17 28.06
C HIS A 539 6.31 3.72 27.66
N VAL A 540 6.95 2.98 28.57
CA VAL A 540 7.31 1.57 28.42
C VAL A 540 6.76 0.78 29.61
N GLU A 541 6.85 -0.54 29.54
CA GLU A 541 6.44 -1.37 30.68
C GLU A 541 7.24 -0.99 31.94
N GLY A 542 6.53 -0.58 32.98
CA GLY A 542 7.12 -0.11 34.24
C GLY A 542 7.23 1.42 34.39
N GLY A 543 6.82 2.22 33.39
CA GLY A 543 6.79 3.68 33.47
C GLY A 543 7.43 4.40 32.28
N TYR A 544 8.05 5.55 32.54
CA TYR A 544 8.74 6.32 31.49
C TYR A 544 10.15 5.77 31.25
N SER A 545 10.50 5.59 29.98
CA SER A 545 11.87 5.24 29.58
C SER A 545 12.85 6.35 29.95
N ALA A 546 13.99 6.02 30.51
CA ALA A 546 15.03 6.99 30.83
C ALA A 546 15.72 7.56 29.56
N THR A 547 15.68 6.83 28.45
CA THR A 547 16.45 7.16 27.25
C THR A 547 15.60 7.37 26.01
N GLU A 548 14.44 6.74 25.89
CA GLU A 548 13.61 6.80 24.69
C GLU A 548 12.71 8.03 24.69
N ARG A 549 12.55 8.63 23.53
CA ARG A 549 11.72 9.81 23.31
C ARG A 549 10.87 9.64 22.08
N ILE A 550 9.76 10.37 22.05
CA ILE A 550 8.96 10.58 20.86
C ILE A 550 9.10 12.05 20.47
N GLY A 551 9.71 12.30 19.31
CA GLY A 551 9.81 13.62 18.71
C GLY A 551 8.62 13.86 17.80
N SER A 552 8.00 15.04 17.89
CA SER A 552 6.88 15.40 17.01
C SER A 552 6.97 16.85 16.56
N PHE A 553 6.34 17.14 15.43
CA PHE A 553 6.09 18.48 14.94
C PHE A 553 4.69 18.54 14.33
N ILE A 554 3.90 19.51 14.74
CA ILE A 554 2.61 19.82 14.11
C ILE A 554 2.65 21.24 13.55
N GLY A 555 1.89 21.48 12.49
CA GLY A 555 1.82 22.84 11.95
C GLY A 555 0.91 22.98 10.76
N VAL A 556 0.77 24.23 10.35
CA VAL A 556 -0.01 24.67 9.18
C VAL A 556 0.90 25.48 8.26
N VAL A 557 0.77 25.30 6.98
CA VAL A 557 1.55 26.04 5.98
C VAL A 557 0.76 26.27 4.67
N PRO A 558 0.79 27.49 4.09
CA PRO A 558 1.23 28.74 4.69
C PRO A 558 0.37 29.13 5.89
N ALA A 559 0.88 29.92 6.83
CA ALA A 559 0.12 30.32 8.03
C ALA A 559 -0.94 31.40 7.73
N ASP A 560 -0.70 32.23 6.72
CA ASP A 560 -1.54 33.33 6.25
C ASP A 560 -2.62 32.90 5.25
N ASP A 561 -2.42 31.80 4.52
CA ASP A 561 -3.40 31.14 3.63
C ASP A 561 -3.28 29.62 3.76
N PRO A 562 -3.84 29.01 4.82
CA PRO A 562 -3.65 27.61 5.16
C PRO A 562 -4.04 26.64 4.05
N ARG A 563 -3.07 25.88 3.51
CA ARG A 563 -3.27 24.86 2.49
C ARG A 563 -3.04 23.46 3.02
N LEU A 564 -2.10 23.30 3.93
CA LEU A 564 -1.71 22.02 4.49
C LEU A 564 -1.59 22.13 6.01
N ALA A 565 -2.26 21.22 6.70
CA ALA A 565 -2.07 20.96 8.12
C ALA A 565 -1.41 19.59 8.29
N MET A 566 -0.32 19.53 9.06
CA MET A 566 0.48 18.32 9.12
C MET A 566 0.87 17.95 10.56
N ALA A 567 1.02 16.65 10.80
CA ALA A 567 1.63 16.09 11.99
C ALA A 567 2.69 15.06 11.58
N ILE A 568 3.91 15.28 12.05
CA ILE A 568 5.04 14.37 11.87
C ILE A 568 5.44 13.84 13.24
N VAL A 569 5.53 12.52 13.35
CA VAL A 569 5.88 11.82 14.60
C VAL A 569 7.03 10.87 14.34
N VAL A 570 8.06 10.93 15.19
CA VAL A 570 9.29 10.13 15.10
C VAL A 570 9.49 9.44 16.43
N ASP A 571 9.29 8.14 16.47
CA ASP A 571 9.36 7.34 17.69
C ASP A 571 10.76 6.78 17.91
N ASN A 572 11.30 7.07 19.09
CA ASN A 572 12.60 6.59 19.56
C ASN A 572 13.76 6.80 18.58
N PRO A 573 14.09 8.06 18.21
CA PRO A 573 15.28 8.32 17.41
C PRO A 573 16.53 7.90 18.18
N THR A 574 17.31 6.98 17.61
CA THR A 574 18.48 6.38 18.26
C THR A 574 19.80 7.05 17.83
N LYS A 575 19.78 7.79 16.70
CA LYS A 575 20.92 8.49 16.14
C LYS A 575 20.68 10.01 16.15
N GLY A 576 21.68 10.76 16.55
CA GLY A 576 21.60 12.24 16.58
C GLY A 576 20.72 12.79 17.70
N SER A 577 19.92 13.79 17.38
CA SER A 577 19.02 14.46 18.33
C SER A 577 17.76 13.66 18.61
N LYS A 578 17.20 13.86 19.82
CA LYS A 578 15.89 13.29 20.20
C LYS A 578 14.79 14.35 20.25
N PHE A 579 15.11 15.62 19.99
CA PHE A 579 14.16 16.73 19.99
C PHE A 579 13.32 16.76 18.70
N GLY A 580 12.00 16.92 18.84
CA GLY A 580 11.07 16.92 17.70
C GLY A 580 11.37 18.00 16.65
N GLY A 581 11.86 19.18 17.07
CA GLY A 581 12.28 20.25 16.15
C GLY A 581 13.43 19.85 15.23
N LEU A 582 14.30 18.90 15.65
CA LEU A 582 15.45 18.41 14.89
C LEU A 582 15.20 17.09 14.17
N THR A 583 14.23 16.31 14.62
CA THR A 583 13.88 15.01 14.02
C THR A 583 12.68 15.11 13.08
N ALA A 584 11.58 15.71 13.54
CA ALA A 584 10.33 15.84 12.78
C ALA A 584 10.24 17.14 11.97
N GLY A 585 10.83 18.24 12.46
CA GLY A 585 10.81 19.55 11.81
C GLY A 585 11.32 19.54 10.36
N PRO A 586 12.50 18.96 10.06
CA PRO A 586 13.00 18.88 8.69
C PRO A 586 12.03 18.16 7.72
N ALA A 587 11.43 17.06 8.15
CA ALA A 587 10.47 16.36 7.31
C ALA A 587 9.19 17.19 7.06
N PHE A 588 8.74 17.95 8.05
CA PHE A 588 7.65 18.91 7.87
C PHE A 588 8.00 19.94 6.80
N ALA A 589 9.21 20.51 6.83
CA ALA A 589 9.66 21.48 5.84
C ALA A 589 9.77 20.85 4.44
N GLU A 590 10.38 19.67 4.33
CA GLU A 590 10.54 18.94 3.06
C GLU A 590 9.17 18.64 2.41
N ILE A 591 8.21 18.13 3.19
CA ILE A 591 6.86 17.83 2.71
C ILE A 591 6.13 19.11 2.32
N GLY A 592 6.13 20.13 3.21
CA GLY A 592 5.42 21.39 2.99
C GLY A 592 5.93 22.14 1.77
N GLU A 593 7.26 22.28 1.63
CA GLU A 593 7.86 22.98 0.49
C GLU A 593 7.55 22.31 -0.83
N ALA A 594 7.75 20.99 -0.91
CA ALA A 594 7.52 20.24 -2.15
C ALA A 594 6.03 20.21 -2.52
N ALA A 595 5.14 19.99 -1.54
CA ALA A 595 3.70 19.96 -1.78
C ALA A 595 3.15 21.33 -2.20
N LEU A 596 3.57 22.45 -1.56
CA LEU A 596 3.12 23.80 -1.94
C LEU A 596 3.58 24.18 -3.35
N ARG A 597 4.80 23.83 -3.72
CA ARG A 597 5.29 24.02 -5.10
C ARG A 597 4.45 23.24 -6.12
N MET A 598 4.13 21.99 -5.79
CA MET A 598 3.31 21.15 -6.66
C MET A 598 1.87 21.70 -6.80
N MET A 599 1.32 22.22 -5.70
CA MET A 599 0.01 22.88 -5.68
C MET A 599 0.01 24.24 -6.38
N GLY A 600 1.17 24.73 -6.83
CA GLY A 600 1.30 26.03 -7.49
C GLY A 600 1.12 27.23 -6.55
N VAL A 601 1.26 27.04 -5.23
CA VAL A 601 1.19 28.14 -4.26
C VAL A 601 2.47 28.96 -4.36
N PRO A 602 2.40 30.26 -4.73
CA PRO A 602 3.60 31.06 -4.91
C PRO A 602 4.24 31.42 -3.54
N PRO A 603 5.59 31.42 -3.44
CA PRO A 603 6.25 31.88 -2.23
C PRO A 603 6.08 33.39 -2.06
N ASN A 604 5.98 33.84 -0.81
CA ASN A 604 5.97 35.25 -0.47
C ASN A 604 7.39 35.85 -0.56
N PRO A 605 7.68 36.78 -1.49
CA PRO A 605 9.01 37.34 -1.66
C PRO A 605 9.58 38.02 -0.41
N ALA A 606 8.70 38.54 0.46
CA ALA A 606 9.13 39.24 1.71
C ALA A 606 9.70 38.24 2.73
N LEU A 607 9.38 36.96 2.64
CA LEU A 607 9.85 35.90 3.51
C LEU A 607 11.02 35.12 2.93
N MET A 608 11.38 35.37 1.66
CA MET A 608 12.51 34.69 1.03
C MET A 608 13.84 35.14 1.66
N LYS A 609 14.69 34.19 1.98
CA LYS A 609 16.07 34.53 2.37
C LYS A 609 16.75 35.25 1.21
N PRO A 610 17.54 36.33 1.49
CA PRO A 610 18.32 36.97 0.44
C PRO A 610 19.16 35.90 -0.25
N VAL A 611 19.03 35.78 -1.56
CA VAL A 611 19.95 34.96 -2.34
C VAL A 611 21.34 35.44 -2.01
N PRO A 612 22.27 34.60 -1.51
CA PRO A 612 23.63 35.02 -1.28
C PRO A 612 24.13 35.67 -2.58
N GLU A 613 24.49 36.96 -2.54
CA GLU A 613 25.13 37.59 -3.70
C GLU A 613 26.22 36.59 -4.17
N PRO A 614 26.24 36.22 -5.45
CA PRO A 614 27.33 35.40 -5.95
C PRO A 614 28.61 36.07 -5.46
N PRO A 615 29.55 35.29 -4.89
CA PRO A 615 30.75 35.87 -4.28
C PRO A 615 31.26 36.89 -5.30
N LYS A 616 31.27 38.19 -4.91
CA LYS A 616 31.77 39.26 -5.78
C LYS A 616 33.10 38.75 -6.24
N LYS A 617 33.18 38.39 -7.54
CA LYS A 617 34.46 37.98 -8.14
C LYS A 617 35.41 39.07 -7.69
N LYS A 618 36.35 38.75 -6.78
CA LYS A 618 37.45 39.65 -6.46
C LYS A 618 37.87 40.15 -7.83
N LYS A 619 37.77 41.48 -8.07
CA LYS A 619 38.29 42.05 -9.29
C LYS A 619 39.71 41.48 -9.37
N ASP A 620 39.86 40.49 -10.24
CA ASP A 620 41.18 40.00 -10.57
C ASP A 620 41.98 41.23 -10.92
N THR A 621 42.88 41.63 -10.06
CA THR A 621 43.92 42.56 -10.39
C THR A 621 44.50 41.95 -11.65
N PRO A 622 44.50 42.64 -12.79
CA PRO A 622 45.01 42.06 -14.03
C PRO A 622 46.43 41.60 -13.75
N THR A 623 46.62 40.33 -13.50
CA THR A 623 47.94 39.73 -13.46
C THR A 623 48.51 39.88 -14.84
N PRO A 624 49.70 40.49 -15.02
CA PRO A 624 50.22 40.78 -16.34
C PRO A 624 50.13 39.51 -17.19
N SER A 625 49.35 39.59 -18.30
CA SER A 625 49.31 38.57 -19.31
C SER A 625 50.73 38.42 -19.84
N VAL A 626 51.35 37.28 -19.66
CA VAL A 626 52.61 36.95 -20.33
C VAL A 626 52.26 36.99 -21.84
N ALA A 627 52.83 37.93 -22.56
CA ALA A 627 52.62 37.99 -24.01
C ALA A 627 52.96 36.67 -24.65
N PRO A 628 52.20 36.19 -25.65
CA PRO A 628 52.48 34.92 -26.31
C PRO A 628 53.92 34.94 -26.84
N PRO A 629 54.74 33.94 -26.56
CA PRO A 629 56.09 33.86 -27.06
C PRO A 629 56.11 33.83 -28.59
N GLU A 630 57.01 34.62 -29.21
CA GLU A 630 57.22 34.55 -30.65
C GLU A 630 57.68 33.14 -31.07
N LEU A 631 56.94 32.55 -32.04
CA LEU A 631 57.32 31.27 -32.61
C LEU A 631 58.58 31.43 -33.44
N ARG A 632 59.70 30.77 -33.08
CA ARG A 632 60.96 30.82 -33.76
C ARG A 632 61.21 29.54 -34.55
N TRP A 633 61.59 29.69 -35.82
CA TRP A 633 61.88 28.58 -36.71
C TRP A 633 63.38 28.48 -36.89
N GLY A 634 63.93 27.27 -36.73
CA GLY A 634 65.33 26.98 -36.99
C GLY A 634 65.64 26.87 -38.49
N GLN A 635 66.97 26.89 -38.86
CA GLN A 635 67.39 26.91 -40.26
C GLN A 635 66.97 25.67 -41.09
N ASN A 636 66.44 24.62 -40.46
CA ASN A 636 65.99 23.38 -41.10
C ASN A 636 64.46 23.24 -41.11
N GLY A 637 63.67 24.35 -40.94
CA GLY A 637 62.21 24.30 -40.87
C GLY A 637 61.66 23.60 -39.63
N ALA A 638 62.49 23.29 -38.60
CA ALA A 638 62.05 22.79 -37.33
C ALA A 638 61.64 23.96 -36.41
N LEU A 639 60.54 23.85 -35.71
CA LEU A 639 60.07 24.83 -34.74
C LEU A 639 60.90 24.68 -33.44
N ILE A 640 61.32 25.82 -32.87
CA ILE A 640 61.92 25.86 -31.55
C ILE A 640 60.82 25.94 -30.51
N THR A 641 60.74 24.98 -29.61
CA THR A 641 59.69 24.92 -28.55
C THR A 641 59.67 26.23 -27.76
N PRO A 642 58.56 26.94 -27.73
CA PRO A 642 58.44 28.20 -26.96
C PRO A 642 58.46 27.93 -25.45
N ASP A 643 58.84 28.95 -24.66
CA ASP A 643 58.67 28.93 -23.23
C ASP A 643 57.25 29.23 -22.83
N LEU A 644 56.56 28.27 -22.25
CA LEU A 644 55.18 28.35 -21.86
C LEU A 644 54.98 28.62 -20.36
N SER A 645 56.09 28.70 -19.61
CA SER A 645 56.09 28.85 -18.13
C SER A 645 55.22 30.02 -17.69
N GLY A 646 54.31 29.79 -16.75
CA GLY A 646 53.38 30.83 -16.22
C GLY A 646 52.20 31.18 -17.07
N MET A 647 52.09 30.65 -18.34
CA MET A 647 50.96 30.91 -19.23
C MET A 647 49.70 30.22 -18.68
N SER A 648 48.51 30.81 -19.04
CA SER A 648 47.26 30.10 -18.79
C SER A 648 47.13 28.88 -19.68
N MET A 649 46.35 27.88 -19.26
CA MET A 649 46.05 26.69 -20.09
C MET A 649 45.56 27.07 -21.46
N ARG A 650 44.72 28.09 -21.57
CA ARG A 650 44.16 28.59 -22.86
C ARG A 650 45.26 29.15 -23.76
N ASP A 651 46.13 30.01 -23.21
CA ASP A 651 47.17 30.66 -24.01
C ASP A 651 48.22 29.68 -24.45
N ALA A 652 48.58 28.72 -23.61
CA ALA A 652 49.49 27.62 -23.95
C ALA A 652 48.94 26.73 -25.07
N LEU A 653 47.65 26.38 -25.00
CA LEU A 653 46.97 25.64 -26.05
C LEU A 653 46.94 26.40 -27.41
N VAL A 654 46.55 27.69 -27.39
CA VAL A 654 46.52 28.50 -28.61
C VAL A 654 47.92 28.62 -29.24
N THR A 655 48.95 28.84 -28.42
CA THR A 655 50.33 28.94 -28.86
C THR A 655 50.85 27.63 -29.52
N LEU A 656 50.63 26.52 -28.91
CA LEU A 656 51.09 25.21 -29.41
C LEU A 656 50.27 24.73 -30.60
N GLN A 657 48.94 24.90 -30.59
CA GLN A 657 48.11 24.53 -31.71
C GLN A 657 48.34 25.43 -32.93
N GLY A 658 48.56 26.75 -32.72
CA GLY A 658 48.95 27.67 -33.75
C GLY A 658 50.31 27.32 -34.39
N ALA A 659 51.15 26.61 -33.68
CA ALA A 659 52.42 26.04 -34.14
C ALA A 659 52.30 24.67 -34.82
N GLY A 660 51.11 24.11 -34.93
CA GLY A 660 50.86 22.77 -35.48
C GLY A 660 51.31 21.61 -34.57
N LEU A 661 51.44 21.84 -33.26
CA LEU A 661 51.88 20.84 -32.29
C LEU A 661 50.68 20.21 -31.57
N SER A 662 50.77 18.92 -31.25
CA SER A 662 49.82 18.21 -30.43
C SER A 662 50.11 18.47 -28.96
N VAL A 663 49.04 18.64 -28.12
CA VAL A 663 49.21 19.03 -26.73
C VAL A 663 48.61 17.94 -25.80
N ARG A 664 49.37 17.52 -24.83
CA ARG A 664 48.88 16.71 -23.69
C ARG A 664 48.93 17.56 -22.42
N LEU A 665 47.74 17.79 -21.82
CA LEU A 665 47.60 18.59 -20.61
C LEU A 665 47.38 17.69 -19.42
N THR A 666 48.03 18.00 -18.29
CA THR A 666 47.81 17.37 -16.99
C THR A 666 47.73 18.44 -15.90
N GLY A 667 46.67 18.40 -15.07
CA GLY A 667 46.47 19.37 -14.01
C GLY A 667 45.55 20.53 -14.39
N SER A 668 45.48 21.56 -13.58
CA SER A 668 44.67 22.78 -13.79
C SER A 668 45.44 24.01 -13.27
N GLY A 669 45.21 25.20 -13.90
CA GLY A 669 45.89 26.42 -13.49
C GLY A 669 46.82 26.95 -14.58
N ARG A 670 48.07 27.27 -14.19
CA ARG A 670 49.12 27.81 -15.05
C ARG A 670 50.18 26.77 -15.38
N VAL A 671 50.87 26.94 -16.50
CA VAL A 671 51.97 26.04 -16.91
C VAL A 671 53.11 26.10 -15.89
N ALA A 672 53.31 24.98 -15.18
CA ALA A 672 54.42 24.79 -14.24
C ALA A 672 55.63 24.05 -14.89
N LYS A 673 55.36 23.13 -15.82
CA LYS A 673 56.41 22.38 -16.52
C LYS A 673 55.92 22.04 -17.93
N GLN A 674 56.90 21.94 -18.86
CA GLN A 674 56.68 21.47 -20.21
C GLN A 674 57.75 20.44 -20.64
N ASN A 675 57.37 19.56 -21.52
CA ASN A 675 58.27 18.61 -22.19
C ASN A 675 57.88 18.44 -23.67
N PRO A 676 58.71 18.77 -24.65
CA PRO A 676 60.14 19.17 -24.53
C PRO A 676 60.35 20.52 -23.82
N LYS A 677 61.53 20.70 -23.21
CA LYS A 677 61.95 21.97 -22.59
C LYS A 677 62.00 23.08 -23.62
N PRO A 678 61.87 24.37 -23.22
CA PRO A 678 62.02 25.52 -24.09
C PRO A 678 63.34 25.46 -24.87
N GLY A 679 63.35 25.87 -26.14
CA GLY A 679 64.56 25.90 -26.97
C GLY A 679 64.91 24.58 -27.69
N ARG A 680 64.13 23.49 -27.48
CA ARG A 680 64.34 22.25 -28.25
C ARG A 680 63.65 22.30 -29.59
N HIS A 681 64.22 21.62 -30.58
CA HIS A 681 63.65 21.50 -31.91
C HIS A 681 62.52 20.46 -31.91
N VAL A 682 61.34 20.84 -32.44
CA VAL A 682 60.17 20.00 -32.64
C VAL A 682 59.63 20.17 -34.06
N ARG A 683 58.96 19.16 -34.59
CA ARG A 683 58.32 19.21 -35.92
C ARG A 683 56.81 19.40 -35.78
N PRO A 684 56.17 20.01 -36.79
CA PRO A 684 54.70 20.00 -36.81
C PRO A 684 54.14 18.59 -36.69
N GLY A 685 53.19 18.38 -35.77
CA GLY A 685 52.64 17.05 -35.39
C GLY A 685 53.24 16.42 -34.12
N ASP A 686 54.41 16.89 -33.66
CA ASP A 686 54.99 16.38 -32.42
C ASP A 686 54.11 16.74 -31.22
N SER A 687 54.16 15.91 -30.14
CA SER A 687 53.39 16.12 -28.94
C SER A 687 54.19 16.88 -27.88
N VAL A 688 53.63 17.92 -27.30
CA VAL A 688 54.16 18.63 -26.14
C VAL A 688 53.33 18.35 -24.93
N GLU A 689 53.94 17.81 -23.90
CA GLU A 689 53.33 17.62 -22.59
C GLU A 689 53.43 18.92 -21.77
N VAL A 690 52.32 19.30 -21.16
CA VAL A 690 52.24 20.52 -20.33
C VAL A 690 51.58 20.15 -19.01
N VAL A 691 52.29 20.38 -17.92
CA VAL A 691 51.79 20.18 -16.56
C VAL A 691 51.38 21.54 -16.02
N LEU A 692 50.10 21.63 -15.61
CA LEU A 692 49.51 22.79 -15.01
C LEU A 692 49.48 22.64 -13.48
N GLN A 693 49.63 23.77 -12.80
CA GLN A 693 49.60 23.82 -11.34
C GLN A 693 48.97 25.10 -10.83
#